data_1b4263559e701dab649ad5c565c4c371
#
_entry.id   1b4263559e701dab649ad5c565c4c371
#
_cell.length_a   1.000
_cell.length_b   1.000
_cell.length_c   1.000
_cell.angle_alpha   90.00
_cell.angle_beta   90.00
_cell.angle_gamma   90.00
#
_symmetry.space_group_name_H-M   'P 1'
#
loop_
_entity.id
_entity.type
_entity.pdbx_description
1 polymer ?
#
loop_
_entity_poly.entity_id
_entity_poly.type
_entity_poly.pdbx_seq_one_letter_code
_entity_poly.pdbx_strand_id
1 'polypeptide(L)'
;MDYKATLNLPQTDFPMKANLPEREPVMLAKWEQERLYEQIQKAEHPKGRYVLHDGPPYANGRIHIGHALNKIIKDIIVKSKTMEGYHAPYVPGWDCHGLPIEHQVLKELGEKKKTLGKLEIRKLCRDYADKFFKIQRDEFKRLGVLGDWEHPYLTMTHDYEATILREFGKFVKAGGVYKGKKPVLWCPVDETALAEAEVEYEDHTSPSIYVKFALEGSPKELAKQGIVVPPDVQQISIVIWTTTPWTLPANQAIAVHPDFDYVFVKVGDEAFVIAEQLVEAVAKACGFSSGTILHRAKGTDLHQLLCRRPLSKGLSPVLLADFVTLDQGTGCVHIAPGHGQEDYELSLRNSSLKVLAPVDNRGRFTEEVPEFQSLKVFEANPKITENLKERGLLLGETKLTHSYPHCWRCKNPVIFRATDQWFVSMEKNGLRTKALKEIERVKWIPSWGRDRIHGMIENRPDWCLSRQRVWGVPIPGFSCQKCHFILVSPEIVEHITKLVEQHGTDVWFEKDVAALLPAGTVCPQCHSTAFEKEHDILDVWFESGVSYAGVLKPRQWWPAALYLEGSDQHRGWFHSALLAGVTTDGRAPYDSVLTHGFVVDGEGKKMSKSAGNVVAPQEVMKQYGADILRLWVSAQDYTEDLRLSPTILTRLSDAYRKIRNTTRFLLGNLDDYEPANDAPSDDQLSEIDHWALMRLHRLIECVGHNYEKFDFRQIFHELDYFCSVDMSAIYLDVLKDRLYTFRKDSPARRASQRVLHEILLSLTKLMAPILTFTAEEIWQSIPDNQRGASSVHLTQFPQGDSRYRDEKLVERWEKLLDVRSKVQAELEEKRREKLIGAPLEAKVLIDANPEKYEMLSNCNDLPGLFIVSQVELKEVHHLPERPDFEVKVVKAEGKKCARCWRYQNTVGENKMHPDLCDRCVEAVI
;
A
#
# COMPACT_ATOMS: atom_id res chain seq x y z
N MET A 1 27.35 18.69 56.85
CA MET A 1 26.30 17.64 56.73
C MET A 1 26.08 17.35 55.24
N ASP A 2 25.99 16.09 54.85
CA ASP A 2 25.68 15.77 53.45
C ASP A 2 24.12 15.80 53.27
N TYR A 3 23.61 16.85 52.63
CA TYR A 3 22.19 17.02 52.41
C TYR A 3 21.67 16.24 51.15
N LYS A 4 22.51 15.50 50.46
CA LYS A 4 22.10 14.77 49.25
C LYS A 4 21.04 13.70 49.52
N ALA A 5 21.14 13.07 50.69
CA ALA A 5 20.15 12.06 51.10
C ALA A 5 18.76 12.61 51.42
N THR A 6 18.63 13.93 51.56
CA THR A 6 17.34 14.62 51.81
C THR A 6 16.63 15.07 50.52
N LEU A 7 17.26 14.88 49.36
CA LEU A 7 16.67 15.24 48.07
C LEU A 7 15.70 14.13 47.59
N ASN A 8 14.58 14.51 47.01
CA ASN A 8 13.63 13.59 46.36
C ASN A 8 14.13 13.31 44.96
N LEU A 9 15.19 12.48 44.80
CA LEU A 9 15.74 12.15 43.50
C LEU A 9 14.85 11.10 42.80
N PRO A 10 14.72 11.17 41.47
CA PRO A 10 13.88 10.24 40.70
C PRO A 10 14.31 8.77 40.89
N GLN A 11 13.35 7.89 41.18
CA GLN A 11 13.54 6.44 41.30
C GLN A 11 12.60 5.70 40.39
N THR A 12 13.11 4.74 39.60
CA THR A 12 12.28 3.90 38.74
C THR A 12 13.05 2.67 38.27
N ASP A 13 12.36 1.55 38.21
CA ASP A 13 12.87 0.31 37.63
C ASP A 13 12.78 0.32 36.08
N PHE A 14 12.13 1.33 35.48
CA PHE A 14 12.07 1.50 34.05
C PHE A 14 13.46 1.77 33.48
N PRO A 15 14.00 0.87 32.63
CA PRO A 15 15.40 0.88 32.24
C PRO A 15 15.74 2.07 31.32
N MET A 16 16.95 2.58 31.47
CA MET A 16 17.46 3.66 30.64
C MET A 16 17.60 3.24 29.17
N LYS A 17 18.15 2.04 28.94
CA LYS A 17 18.29 1.48 27.58
C LYS A 17 17.05 0.69 27.21
N ALA A 18 16.52 0.96 26.02
CA ALA A 18 15.33 0.28 25.51
C ALA A 18 15.57 -1.21 25.24
N ASN A 19 16.70 -1.58 24.64
CA ASN A 19 17.02 -2.95 24.20
C ASN A 19 15.84 -3.63 23.49
N LEU A 20 15.17 -2.90 22.57
CA LEU A 20 13.96 -3.35 21.87
C LEU A 20 14.11 -4.73 21.22
N PRO A 21 15.20 -5.03 20.47
CA PRO A 21 15.36 -6.34 19.85
C PRO A 21 15.25 -7.53 20.81
N GLU A 22 15.63 -7.35 22.07
CA GLU A 22 15.64 -8.40 23.10
C GLU A 22 14.31 -8.40 23.91
N ARG A 23 13.75 -7.23 24.20
CA ARG A 23 12.59 -7.09 25.07
C ARG A 23 11.27 -7.33 24.38
N GLU A 24 11.12 -6.89 23.12
CA GLU A 24 9.91 -7.07 22.35
C GLU A 24 9.48 -8.54 22.20
N PRO A 25 10.39 -9.51 21.91
CA PRO A 25 10.04 -10.92 21.89
C PRO A 25 9.52 -11.47 23.24
N VAL A 26 10.09 -11.01 24.35
CA VAL A 26 9.64 -11.42 25.71
C VAL A 26 8.22 -10.90 25.98
N MET A 27 7.94 -9.66 25.59
CA MET A 27 6.63 -9.06 25.72
C MET A 27 5.59 -9.74 24.84
N LEU A 28 5.97 -10.06 23.60
CA LEU A 28 5.13 -10.80 22.67
C LEU A 28 4.74 -12.17 23.26
N ALA A 29 5.70 -12.92 23.81
CA ALA A 29 5.44 -14.20 24.47
C ALA A 29 4.51 -14.05 25.68
N LYS A 30 4.64 -12.97 26.45
CA LYS A 30 3.71 -12.64 27.55
C LYS A 30 2.29 -12.38 27.01
N TRP A 31 2.12 -11.58 25.96
CA TRP A 31 0.81 -11.33 25.34
C TRP A 31 0.14 -12.60 24.83
N GLU A 32 0.91 -13.52 24.24
CA GLU A 32 0.41 -14.84 23.81
C GLU A 32 -0.03 -15.69 24.99
N GLN A 33 0.80 -15.77 26.04
CA GLN A 33 0.46 -16.52 27.25
C GLN A 33 -0.78 -15.99 27.95
N GLU A 34 -0.93 -14.67 28.03
CA GLU A 34 -2.07 -14.00 28.64
C GLU A 34 -3.29 -13.95 27.72
N ARG A 35 -3.14 -14.36 26.45
CA ARG A 35 -4.19 -14.29 25.43
C ARG A 35 -4.77 -12.88 25.30
N LEU A 36 -3.87 -11.89 25.17
CA LEU A 36 -4.24 -10.47 25.14
C LEU A 36 -5.28 -10.15 24.05
N TYR A 37 -5.11 -10.71 22.85
CA TYR A 37 -6.04 -10.44 21.75
C TYR A 37 -7.47 -10.89 22.10
N GLU A 38 -7.64 -12.06 22.68
CA GLU A 38 -8.96 -12.56 23.08
C GLU A 38 -9.56 -11.74 24.24
N GLN A 39 -8.73 -11.21 25.14
CA GLN A 39 -9.20 -10.28 26.17
C GLN A 39 -9.72 -8.99 25.54
N ILE A 40 -8.99 -8.42 24.56
CA ILE A 40 -9.42 -7.25 23.80
C ILE A 40 -10.77 -7.51 23.12
N GLN A 41 -10.93 -8.66 22.46
CA GLN A 41 -12.18 -8.98 21.74
C GLN A 41 -13.38 -9.17 22.69
N LYS A 42 -13.16 -9.53 23.95
CA LYS A 42 -14.20 -9.72 24.99
C LYS A 42 -14.52 -8.45 25.77
N ALA A 43 -13.71 -7.40 25.64
CA ALA A 43 -13.94 -6.13 26.34
C ALA A 43 -15.23 -5.45 25.86
N GLU A 44 -15.72 -4.48 26.61
CA GLU A 44 -16.86 -3.66 26.18
C GLU A 44 -16.48 -2.67 25.07
N HIS A 45 -17.29 -2.64 24.02
CA HIS A 45 -17.09 -1.79 22.85
C HIS A 45 -18.33 -0.94 22.57
N PRO A 46 -18.49 0.21 23.24
CA PRO A 46 -19.72 1.02 23.20
C PRO A 46 -20.02 1.64 21.85
N LYS A 47 -19.03 1.81 20.97
CA LYS A 47 -19.21 2.41 19.63
C LYS A 47 -19.62 1.39 18.55
N GLY A 48 -19.80 0.13 18.92
CA GLY A 48 -20.14 -0.92 17.94
C GLY A 48 -18.93 -1.51 17.24
N ARG A 49 -19.10 -1.96 15.99
CA ARG A 49 -18.06 -2.72 15.26
C ARG A 49 -17.40 -1.89 14.16
N TYR A 50 -16.08 -2.02 14.03
CA TYR A 50 -15.28 -1.51 12.93
C TYR A 50 -14.44 -2.64 12.32
N VAL A 51 -14.78 -3.13 11.14
CA VAL A 51 -14.09 -4.25 10.50
C VAL A 51 -13.13 -3.76 9.44
N LEU A 52 -11.84 -3.94 9.69
CA LEU A 52 -10.80 -3.88 8.67
C LEU A 52 -10.57 -5.31 8.15
N HIS A 53 -10.94 -5.57 6.88
CA HIS A 53 -10.71 -6.87 6.26
C HIS A 53 -9.30 -6.95 5.68
N ASP A 54 -8.59 -8.03 5.96
CA ASP A 54 -7.22 -8.23 5.50
C ASP A 54 -7.16 -8.75 4.07
N GLY A 55 -6.43 -8.07 3.20
CA GLY A 55 -6.04 -8.61 1.90
C GLY A 55 -4.96 -9.68 2.08
N PRO A 56 -5.12 -10.86 1.44
CA PRO A 56 -4.25 -11.99 1.69
C PRO A 56 -2.93 -11.86 0.92
N PRO A 57 -1.77 -11.75 1.58
CA PRO A 57 -0.49 -11.92 0.89
C PRO A 57 -0.31 -13.35 0.40
N TYR A 58 0.51 -13.55 -0.64
CA TYR A 58 0.89 -14.88 -1.08
C TYR A 58 1.73 -15.61 -0.03
N ALA A 59 1.39 -16.88 0.23
CA ALA A 59 2.18 -17.78 1.06
C ALA A 59 3.46 -18.23 0.35
N ASN A 60 4.31 -17.28 -0.05
CA ASN A 60 5.48 -17.49 -0.91
C ASN A 60 6.66 -16.62 -0.47
N GLY A 61 7.67 -17.23 0.15
CA GLY A 61 8.85 -16.55 0.67
C GLY A 61 8.60 -15.84 2.02
N ARG A 62 9.64 -15.21 2.53
CA ARG A 62 9.58 -14.38 3.76
C ARG A 62 8.94 -13.03 3.48
N ILE A 63 8.47 -12.35 4.53
CA ILE A 63 7.95 -10.99 4.39
C ILE A 63 9.06 -10.03 3.93
N HIS A 64 8.69 -9.07 3.11
CA HIS A 64 9.52 -7.93 2.70
C HIS A 64 9.03 -6.64 3.37
N ILE A 65 9.77 -5.56 3.19
CA ILE A 65 9.48 -4.28 3.85
C ILE A 65 8.09 -3.71 3.49
N GLY A 66 7.60 -3.95 2.27
CA GLY A 66 6.23 -3.56 1.88
C GLY A 66 5.15 -4.32 2.65
N HIS A 67 5.35 -5.62 2.93
CA HIS A 67 4.46 -6.37 3.82
C HIS A 67 4.48 -5.81 5.25
N ALA A 68 5.66 -5.42 5.75
CA ALA A 68 5.77 -4.81 7.08
C ALA A 68 5.04 -3.46 7.15
N LEU A 69 5.21 -2.60 6.13
CA LEU A 69 4.46 -1.34 5.99
C LEU A 69 2.95 -1.59 6.08
N ASN A 70 2.44 -2.46 5.22
CA ASN A 70 1.01 -2.77 5.11
C ASN A 70 0.43 -3.27 6.45
N LYS A 71 1.07 -4.28 7.07
CA LYS A 71 0.57 -4.87 8.32
C LYS A 71 0.70 -3.93 9.52
N ILE A 72 1.72 -3.07 9.57
CA ILE A 72 1.87 -2.05 10.60
C ILE A 72 0.75 -1.00 10.50
N ILE A 73 0.44 -0.50 9.30
CA ILE A 73 -0.67 0.46 9.11
C ILE A 73 -1.99 -0.16 9.57
N LYS A 74 -2.28 -1.39 9.14
CA LYS A 74 -3.49 -2.12 9.55
C LYS A 74 -3.58 -2.26 11.07
N ASP A 75 -2.49 -2.65 11.72
CA ASP A 75 -2.44 -2.83 13.17
C ASP A 75 -2.63 -1.51 13.93
N ILE A 76 -2.02 -0.41 13.47
CA ILE A 76 -2.24 0.92 14.06
C ILE A 76 -3.72 1.30 13.98
N ILE A 77 -4.38 1.04 12.84
CA ILE A 77 -5.82 1.32 12.68
C ILE A 77 -6.65 0.43 13.61
N VAL A 78 -6.40 -0.87 13.63
CA VAL A 78 -7.15 -1.81 14.49
C VAL A 78 -7.01 -1.44 15.96
N LYS A 79 -5.78 -1.17 16.43
CA LYS A 79 -5.52 -0.74 17.81
C LYS A 79 -6.16 0.61 18.13
N SER A 80 -6.02 1.60 17.24
CA SER A 80 -6.63 2.91 17.48
C SER A 80 -8.16 2.82 17.53
N LYS A 81 -8.79 2.09 16.60
CA LYS A 81 -10.25 1.88 16.62
C LYS A 81 -10.72 1.14 17.88
N THR A 82 -9.95 0.15 18.33
CA THR A 82 -10.21 -0.53 19.62
C THR A 82 -10.15 0.46 20.78
N MET A 83 -9.09 1.28 20.85
CA MET A 83 -8.93 2.26 21.92
C MET A 83 -9.89 3.46 21.80
N GLU A 84 -10.46 3.72 20.63
CA GLU A 84 -11.60 4.63 20.45
C GLU A 84 -12.92 4.06 21.00
N GLY A 85 -12.99 2.74 21.31
CA GLY A 85 -14.16 2.06 21.84
C GLY A 85 -14.96 1.24 20.81
N TYR A 86 -14.38 0.94 19.64
CA TYR A 86 -14.96 0.02 18.65
C TYR A 86 -14.52 -1.43 18.91
N HIS A 87 -15.41 -2.38 18.65
CA HIS A 87 -15.02 -3.77 18.44
C HIS A 87 -14.36 -3.87 17.07
N ALA A 88 -13.02 -3.95 17.04
CA ALA A 88 -12.22 -3.98 15.81
C ALA A 88 -11.51 -5.33 15.65
N PRO A 89 -12.22 -6.40 15.24
CA PRO A 89 -11.63 -7.72 15.04
C PRO A 89 -10.73 -7.71 13.80
N TYR A 90 -9.62 -8.46 13.85
CA TYR A 90 -8.70 -8.62 12.74
C TYR A 90 -8.40 -10.10 12.52
N VAL A 91 -8.81 -10.63 11.37
CA VAL A 91 -8.54 -12.00 10.92
C VAL A 91 -7.55 -11.93 9.76
N PRO A 92 -6.28 -12.30 9.98
CA PRO A 92 -5.28 -12.32 8.93
C PRO A 92 -5.57 -13.40 7.89
N GLY A 93 -5.15 -13.19 6.64
CA GLY A 93 -5.37 -14.13 5.56
C GLY A 93 -4.16 -14.37 4.69
N TRP A 94 -4.19 -15.46 3.88
CA TRP A 94 -3.16 -15.80 2.90
C TRP A 94 -3.75 -16.38 1.61
N ASP A 95 -3.23 -15.91 0.48
CA ASP A 95 -3.38 -16.57 -0.82
C ASP A 95 -2.40 -17.73 -0.91
N CYS A 96 -2.95 -18.94 -1.10
CA CYS A 96 -2.20 -20.17 -1.03
C CYS A 96 -2.10 -20.91 -2.39
N HIS A 97 -2.73 -20.40 -3.46
CA HIS A 97 -2.85 -21.04 -4.75
C HIS A 97 -2.09 -20.32 -5.89
N GLY A 98 -2.09 -20.93 -7.05
CA GLY A 98 -1.72 -20.33 -8.32
C GLY A 98 -0.23 -20.33 -8.66
N LEU A 99 0.06 -19.60 -9.72
CA LEU A 99 1.38 -19.51 -10.35
C LEU A 99 2.52 -19.15 -9.38
N PRO A 100 2.35 -18.23 -8.40
CA PRO A 100 3.46 -17.84 -7.53
C PRO A 100 4.08 -18.99 -6.74
N ILE A 101 3.26 -19.93 -6.30
CA ILE A 101 3.67 -21.10 -5.52
C ILE A 101 4.07 -22.23 -6.44
N GLU A 102 3.24 -22.59 -7.44
CA GLU A 102 3.51 -23.65 -8.38
C GLU A 102 4.82 -23.45 -9.13
N HIS A 103 5.08 -22.23 -9.65
CA HIS A 103 6.32 -21.90 -10.35
C HIS A 103 7.56 -22.16 -9.47
N GLN A 104 7.52 -21.74 -8.20
CA GLN A 104 8.65 -21.92 -7.29
C GLN A 104 8.88 -23.41 -6.97
N VAL A 105 7.82 -24.16 -6.71
CA VAL A 105 7.90 -25.61 -6.48
C VAL A 105 8.44 -26.34 -7.72
N LEU A 106 7.94 -26.05 -8.92
CA LEU A 106 8.41 -26.63 -10.16
C LEU A 106 9.86 -26.26 -10.47
N LYS A 107 10.29 -25.07 -10.09
CA LYS A 107 11.69 -24.62 -10.21
C LYS A 107 12.62 -25.41 -9.27
N GLU A 108 12.20 -25.64 -8.02
CA GLU A 108 12.96 -26.43 -7.04
C GLU A 108 13.04 -27.92 -7.45
N LEU A 109 11.99 -28.46 -8.07
CA LEU A 109 11.96 -29.82 -8.57
C LEU A 109 12.88 -30.03 -9.79
N GLY A 110 13.13 -29.02 -10.60
CA GLY A 110 13.95 -29.14 -11.84
C GLY A 110 13.41 -30.21 -12.77
N GLU A 111 14.25 -31.17 -13.19
CA GLU A 111 13.87 -32.27 -14.10
C GLU A 111 12.89 -33.28 -13.47
N LYS A 112 12.87 -33.43 -12.15
CA LYS A 112 11.97 -34.36 -11.45
C LYS A 112 10.48 -34.05 -11.69
N LYS A 113 10.14 -32.80 -12.02
CA LYS A 113 8.76 -32.40 -12.32
C LYS A 113 8.14 -33.21 -13.48
N LYS A 114 8.95 -33.78 -14.41
CA LYS A 114 8.48 -34.55 -15.56
C LYS A 114 7.94 -35.93 -15.20
N THR A 115 8.29 -36.44 -14.03
CA THR A 115 7.94 -37.81 -13.57
C THR A 115 6.81 -37.79 -12.52
N LEU A 116 6.41 -36.63 -12.01
CA LEU A 116 5.41 -36.51 -10.97
C LEU A 116 3.99 -36.34 -11.55
N GLY A 117 3.03 -36.99 -10.90
CA GLY A 117 1.62 -36.82 -11.19
C GLY A 117 1.03 -35.48 -10.65
N LYS A 118 -0.12 -35.09 -11.19
CA LYS A 118 -0.78 -33.85 -10.78
C LYS A 118 -1.04 -33.76 -9.25
N LEU A 119 -1.48 -34.85 -8.63
CA LEU A 119 -1.74 -34.91 -7.18
C LEU A 119 -0.47 -34.75 -6.34
N GLU A 120 0.65 -35.30 -6.81
CA GLU A 120 1.93 -35.16 -6.12
C GLU A 120 2.41 -33.69 -6.17
N ILE A 121 2.27 -33.04 -7.33
CA ILE A 121 2.60 -31.61 -7.48
C ILE A 121 1.71 -30.77 -6.56
N ARG A 122 0.39 -31.03 -6.51
CA ARG A 122 -0.54 -30.33 -5.63
C ARG A 122 -0.15 -30.46 -4.15
N LYS A 123 0.21 -31.67 -3.72
CA LYS A 123 0.69 -31.92 -2.36
C LYS A 123 1.93 -31.09 -2.04
N LEU A 124 2.92 -31.08 -2.91
CA LEU A 124 4.16 -30.30 -2.75
C LEU A 124 3.87 -28.79 -2.68
N CYS A 125 2.94 -28.29 -3.48
CA CYS A 125 2.53 -26.91 -3.44
C CYS A 125 1.81 -26.55 -2.11
N ARG A 126 0.95 -27.44 -1.60
CA ARG A 126 0.29 -27.28 -0.31
C ARG A 126 1.29 -27.25 0.84
N ASP A 127 2.24 -28.19 0.86
CA ASP A 127 3.31 -28.25 1.87
C ASP A 127 4.19 -26.98 1.82
N TYR A 128 4.47 -26.47 0.62
CA TYR A 128 5.21 -25.20 0.43
C TYR A 128 4.43 -24.00 0.98
N ALA A 129 3.15 -23.87 0.62
CA ALA A 129 2.30 -22.79 1.11
C ALA A 129 2.15 -22.82 2.63
N ASP A 130 1.92 -24.00 3.22
CA ASP A 130 1.84 -24.19 4.68
C ASP A 130 3.13 -23.77 5.39
N LYS A 131 4.28 -24.13 4.84
CA LYS A 131 5.59 -23.72 5.37
C LYS A 131 5.73 -22.19 5.42
N PHE A 132 5.44 -21.52 4.30
CA PHE A 132 5.64 -20.06 4.24
C PHE A 132 4.56 -19.27 4.96
N PHE A 133 3.33 -19.77 5.01
CA PHE A 133 2.30 -19.23 5.88
C PHE A 133 2.78 -19.15 7.34
N LYS A 134 3.30 -20.25 7.90
CA LYS A 134 3.81 -20.30 9.27
C LYS A 134 4.95 -19.30 9.50
N ILE A 135 5.91 -19.22 8.58
CA ILE A 135 7.03 -18.28 8.66
C ILE A 135 6.53 -16.84 8.65
N GLN A 136 5.65 -16.49 7.71
CA GLN A 136 5.14 -15.13 7.59
C GLN A 136 4.26 -14.74 8.79
N ARG A 137 3.44 -15.66 9.30
CA ARG A 137 2.66 -15.47 10.54
C ARG A 137 3.56 -15.04 11.69
N ASP A 138 4.63 -15.78 11.93
CA ASP A 138 5.54 -15.50 13.05
C ASP A 138 6.30 -14.18 12.82
N GLU A 139 6.65 -13.85 11.57
CA GLU A 139 7.26 -12.58 11.21
C GLU A 139 6.29 -11.39 11.36
N PHE A 140 5.01 -11.55 11.07
CA PHE A 140 3.98 -10.53 11.31
C PHE A 140 3.71 -10.32 12.82
N LYS A 141 3.64 -11.40 13.58
CA LYS A 141 3.55 -11.30 15.05
C LYS A 141 4.74 -10.52 15.62
N ARG A 142 5.96 -10.76 15.09
CA ARG A 142 7.17 -10.06 15.53
C ARG A 142 7.12 -8.54 15.30
N LEU A 143 6.31 -8.05 14.36
CA LEU A 143 6.04 -6.62 14.16
C LEU A 143 5.15 -6.00 15.25
N GLY A 144 4.61 -6.80 16.17
CA GLY A 144 3.67 -6.37 17.20
C GLY A 144 2.23 -6.31 16.71
N VAL A 145 1.91 -6.96 15.59
CA VAL A 145 0.55 -7.01 15.03
C VAL A 145 -0.33 -7.93 15.86
N LEU A 146 -1.45 -7.42 16.36
CA LEU A 146 -2.47 -8.18 17.08
C LEU A 146 -3.56 -8.65 16.12
N GLY A 147 -4.00 -9.91 16.27
CA GLY A 147 -5.02 -10.51 15.41
C GLY A 147 -5.36 -11.95 15.81
N ASP A 148 -6.35 -12.53 15.16
CA ASP A 148 -6.73 -13.94 15.33
C ASP A 148 -5.76 -14.85 14.55
N TRP A 149 -4.56 -15.02 15.09
CA TRP A 149 -3.49 -15.81 14.48
C TRP A 149 -3.74 -17.32 14.57
N GLU A 150 -4.64 -17.76 15.42
CA GLU A 150 -4.98 -19.18 15.59
C GLU A 150 -6.03 -19.63 14.57
N HIS A 151 -6.88 -18.70 14.08
CA HIS A 151 -7.94 -18.97 13.10
C HIS A 151 -7.84 -18.03 11.88
N PRO A 152 -6.67 -17.98 11.20
CA PRO A 152 -6.52 -17.21 9.98
C PRO A 152 -7.38 -17.81 8.86
N TYR A 153 -7.62 -17.04 7.80
CA TYR A 153 -8.16 -17.64 6.59
C TYR A 153 -7.07 -17.98 5.59
N LEU A 154 -7.12 -19.17 5.03
CA LEU A 154 -6.21 -19.67 4.01
C LEU A 154 -7.04 -20.11 2.81
N THR A 155 -6.73 -19.61 1.61
CA THR A 155 -7.52 -19.93 0.41
C THR A 155 -7.51 -21.43 0.05
N MET A 156 -6.57 -22.21 0.61
CA MET A 156 -6.41 -23.64 0.41
C MET A 156 -7.14 -24.53 1.44
N THR A 157 -7.92 -23.95 2.37
CA THR A 157 -8.74 -24.78 3.29
C THR A 157 -10.01 -25.25 2.58
N HIS A 158 -10.48 -26.44 2.91
CA HIS A 158 -11.64 -27.05 2.24
C HIS A 158 -12.89 -26.15 2.29
N ASP A 159 -13.17 -25.53 3.44
CA ASP A 159 -14.29 -24.60 3.61
C ASP A 159 -14.15 -23.36 2.72
N TYR A 160 -12.91 -22.86 2.55
CA TYR A 160 -12.66 -21.70 1.69
C TYR A 160 -12.71 -22.09 0.20
N GLU A 161 -12.12 -23.24 -0.18
CA GLU A 161 -12.22 -23.79 -1.54
C GLU A 161 -13.69 -24.02 -1.93
N ALA A 162 -14.50 -24.56 -1.01
CA ALA A 162 -15.94 -24.70 -1.22
C ALA A 162 -16.67 -23.34 -1.36
N THR A 163 -16.23 -22.33 -0.59
CA THR A 163 -16.78 -20.98 -0.73
C THR A 163 -16.45 -20.36 -2.08
N ILE A 164 -15.22 -20.53 -2.59
CA ILE A 164 -14.83 -20.08 -3.94
C ILE A 164 -15.80 -20.67 -4.98
N LEU A 165 -16.04 -21.98 -4.93
CA LEU A 165 -16.96 -22.66 -5.84
C LEU A 165 -18.41 -22.18 -5.67
N ARG A 166 -18.85 -21.97 -4.43
CA ARG A 166 -20.21 -21.45 -4.15
C ARG A 166 -20.42 -20.06 -4.74
N GLU A 167 -19.44 -19.17 -4.61
CA GLU A 167 -19.50 -17.85 -5.22
C GLU A 167 -19.40 -17.94 -6.76
N PHE A 168 -18.55 -18.81 -7.31
CA PHE A 168 -18.53 -19.09 -8.76
C PHE A 168 -19.91 -19.58 -9.26
N GLY A 169 -20.59 -20.43 -8.48
CA GLY A 169 -21.97 -20.87 -8.79
C GLY A 169 -22.97 -19.73 -8.89
N LYS A 170 -22.80 -18.65 -8.09
CA LYS A 170 -23.63 -17.45 -8.21
C LYS A 170 -23.36 -16.69 -9.51
N PHE A 171 -22.10 -16.61 -9.96
CA PHE A 171 -21.74 -16.05 -11.27
C PHE A 171 -22.35 -16.84 -12.43
N VAL A 172 -22.34 -18.18 -12.35
CA VAL A 172 -22.99 -19.06 -13.31
C VAL A 172 -24.51 -18.82 -13.31
N LYS A 173 -25.13 -18.73 -12.12
CA LYS A 173 -26.56 -18.45 -11.97
C LYS A 173 -26.95 -17.07 -12.55
N ALA A 174 -26.09 -16.08 -12.38
CA ALA A 174 -26.26 -14.76 -12.99
C ALA A 174 -26.12 -14.80 -14.52
N GLY A 175 -25.63 -15.91 -15.09
CA GLY A 175 -25.47 -16.10 -16.53
C GLY A 175 -24.36 -15.27 -17.17
N GLY A 176 -23.45 -14.71 -16.38
CA GLY A 176 -22.30 -13.93 -16.85
C GLY A 176 -21.11 -14.77 -17.28
N VAL A 177 -21.04 -16.05 -16.88
CA VAL A 177 -19.93 -16.97 -17.19
C VAL A 177 -20.15 -17.62 -18.56
N TYR A 178 -19.09 -17.69 -19.36
CA TYR A 178 -19.09 -18.38 -20.64
C TYR A 178 -17.68 -18.87 -21.02
N LYS A 179 -17.60 -19.87 -21.90
CA LYS A 179 -16.33 -20.31 -22.53
C LYS A 179 -16.28 -19.80 -23.97
N GLY A 180 -15.13 -19.23 -24.37
CA GLY A 180 -14.98 -18.70 -25.73
C GLY A 180 -13.52 -18.52 -26.12
N LYS A 181 -13.28 -18.40 -27.44
CA LYS A 181 -11.96 -18.19 -28.02
C LYS A 181 -11.72 -16.70 -28.23
N LYS A 182 -10.87 -16.10 -27.42
CA LYS A 182 -10.48 -14.67 -27.48
C LYS A 182 -8.99 -14.52 -27.30
N PRO A 183 -8.34 -13.46 -27.86
CA PRO A 183 -6.97 -13.14 -27.52
C PRO A 183 -6.87 -12.73 -26.04
N VAL A 184 -5.97 -13.37 -25.34
CA VAL A 184 -5.63 -13.09 -23.94
C VAL A 184 -4.12 -12.85 -23.82
N LEU A 185 -3.69 -12.18 -22.77
CA LEU A 185 -2.30 -12.10 -22.38
C LEU A 185 -1.82 -13.53 -22.05
N TRP A 186 -0.80 -14.00 -22.74
CA TRP A 186 -0.31 -15.36 -22.65
C TRP A 186 1.20 -15.39 -22.37
N CYS A 187 1.60 -16.10 -21.32
CA CYS A 187 3.02 -16.35 -21.06
C CYS A 187 3.46 -17.65 -21.79
N PRO A 188 4.30 -17.57 -22.83
CA PRO A 188 4.75 -18.75 -23.55
C PRO A 188 5.77 -19.60 -22.77
N VAL A 189 6.33 -19.07 -21.68
CA VAL A 189 7.29 -19.77 -20.81
C VAL A 189 6.57 -20.55 -19.70
N ASP A 190 5.59 -19.93 -19.07
CA ASP A 190 4.76 -20.56 -18.04
C ASP A 190 3.54 -21.30 -18.65
N GLU A 191 3.31 -21.18 -19.96
CA GLU A 191 2.23 -21.83 -20.73
C GLU A 191 0.83 -21.58 -20.13
N THR A 192 0.54 -20.31 -19.78
CA THR A 192 -0.74 -19.93 -19.14
C THR A 192 -1.20 -18.55 -19.54
N ALA A 193 -2.53 -18.34 -19.50
CA ALA A 193 -3.14 -17.03 -19.57
C ALA A 193 -2.80 -16.20 -18.31
N LEU A 194 -2.71 -14.88 -18.47
CA LEU A 194 -2.42 -13.91 -17.42
C LEU A 194 -3.52 -12.88 -17.34
N ALA A 195 -3.81 -12.39 -16.12
CA ALA A 195 -4.58 -11.19 -15.90
C ALA A 195 -3.72 -9.93 -16.12
N GLU A 196 -4.35 -8.76 -16.30
CA GLU A 196 -3.63 -7.48 -16.37
C GLU A 196 -2.76 -7.21 -15.13
N ALA A 197 -3.20 -7.64 -13.95
CA ALA A 197 -2.44 -7.53 -12.69
C ALA A 197 -1.22 -8.45 -12.62
N GLU A 198 -1.08 -9.38 -13.57
CA GLU A 198 -0.01 -10.38 -13.62
C GLU A 198 1.04 -10.05 -14.69
N VAL A 199 0.99 -8.84 -15.27
CA VAL A 199 2.01 -8.32 -16.19
C VAL A 199 2.69 -7.09 -15.61
N GLU A 200 3.98 -6.97 -15.91
CA GLU A 200 4.78 -5.78 -15.62
C GLU A 200 5.28 -5.22 -16.95
N TYR A 201 5.37 -3.90 -17.03
CA TYR A 201 5.86 -3.24 -18.23
C TYR A 201 7.33 -2.90 -18.07
N GLU A 202 8.16 -3.39 -18.99
CA GLU A 202 9.61 -3.17 -19.04
C GLU A 202 10.02 -2.65 -20.42
N ASP A 203 11.16 -1.95 -20.48
CA ASP A 203 11.72 -1.53 -21.75
C ASP A 203 12.15 -2.76 -22.57
N HIS A 204 11.57 -2.88 -23.76
CA HIS A 204 11.85 -3.97 -24.70
C HIS A 204 12.21 -3.41 -26.06
N THR A 205 13.26 -3.97 -26.69
CA THR A 205 13.65 -3.57 -28.04
C THR A 205 13.07 -4.54 -29.05
N SER A 206 12.09 -4.05 -29.83
CA SER A 206 11.42 -4.81 -30.89
C SER A 206 11.93 -4.39 -32.29
N PRO A 207 11.88 -5.29 -33.28
CA PRO A 207 12.00 -4.89 -34.67
C PRO A 207 10.82 -3.98 -35.05
N SER A 208 11.08 -2.94 -35.81
CA SER A 208 10.08 -2.01 -36.34
C SER A 208 10.17 -2.05 -37.86
N ILE A 209 9.16 -2.64 -38.50
CA ILE A 209 9.20 -2.89 -39.95
C ILE A 209 8.03 -2.24 -40.69
N TYR A 210 8.30 -1.85 -41.93
CA TYR A 210 7.34 -1.34 -42.88
C TYR A 210 7.16 -2.37 -44.01
N VAL A 211 5.91 -2.79 -44.23
CA VAL A 211 5.61 -3.92 -45.14
C VAL A 211 4.58 -3.52 -46.19
N LYS A 212 4.86 -3.87 -47.44
CA LYS A 212 4.00 -3.66 -48.60
C LYS A 212 2.92 -4.73 -48.67
N PHE A 213 1.68 -4.32 -48.81
CA PHE A 213 0.52 -5.15 -49.12
C PHE A 213 0.01 -4.75 -50.52
N ALA A 214 0.36 -5.50 -51.52
CA ALA A 214 -0.01 -5.21 -52.90
C ALA A 214 -1.53 -5.24 -53.10
N LEU A 215 -2.12 -4.18 -53.64
CA LEU A 215 -3.52 -4.12 -54.02
C LEU A 215 -3.78 -5.17 -55.13
N GLU A 216 -4.91 -5.86 -55.00
CA GLU A 216 -5.38 -6.82 -56.01
C GLU A 216 -6.07 -6.04 -57.13
N GLY A 217 -5.75 -6.39 -58.38
CA GLY A 217 -6.27 -5.75 -59.57
C GLY A 217 -5.25 -4.92 -60.32
N SER A 218 -5.50 -4.73 -61.60
CA SER A 218 -4.68 -3.88 -62.44
C SER A 218 -5.03 -2.38 -62.21
N PRO A 219 -4.15 -1.45 -62.52
CA PRO A 219 -4.48 -0.02 -62.48
C PRO A 219 -5.76 0.39 -63.21
N LYS A 220 -6.11 -0.35 -64.27
CA LYS A 220 -7.36 -0.10 -65.01
C LYS A 220 -8.62 -0.56 -64.23
N GLU A 221 -8.49 -1.60 -63.46
CA GLU A 221 -9.56 -2.12 -62.57
C GLU A 221 -9.73 -1.22 -61.37
N LEU A 222 -8.66 -0.74 -60.77
CA LEU A 222 -8.67 0.19 -59.65
C LEU A 222 -9.23 1.59 -60.08
N ALA A 223 -8.96 2.02 -61.33
CA ALA A 223 -9.58 3.26 -61.88
C ALA A 223 -11.12 3.20 -61.96
N LYS A 224 -11.70 2.01 -62.09
CA LYS A 224 -13.17 1.82 -62.02
C LYS A 224 -13.71 2.03 -60.60
N GLN A 225 -12.85 1.88 -59.59
CA GLN A 225 -13.15 2.12 -58.20
C GLN A 225 -12.73 3.51 -57.71
N GLY A 226 -12.46 4.42 -58.68
CA GLY A 226 -12.10 5.81 -58.40
C GLY A 226 -10.60 6.09 -58.16
N ILE A 227 -9.75 5.06 -58.13
CA ILE A 227 -8.33 5.19 -57.89
C ILE A 227 -7.59 5.34 -59.21
N VAL A 228 -7.29 6.56 -59.58
CA VAL A 228 -6.62 6.86 -60.86
C VAL A 228 -5.12 7.12 -60.63
N VAL A 229 -4.27 6.27 -61.22
CA VAL A 229 -2.83 6.39 -61.18
C VAL A 229 -2.27 6.41 -62.61
N PRO A 230 -1.09 7.02 -62.87
CA PRO A 230 -0.46 7.00 -64.17
C PRO A 230 -0.13 5.60 -64.69
N PRO A 231 -0.10 5.37 -66.04
CA PRO A 231 0.13 4.08 -66.64
C PRO A 231 1.50 3.44 -66.38
N ASP A 232 2.46 4.26 -65.98
CA ASP A 232 3.82 3.85 -65.62
C ASP A 232 3.94 3.30 -64.18
N VAL A 233 2.89 3.30 -63.38
CA VAL A 233 2.80 2.63 -62.09
C VAL A 233 2.42 1.18 -62.34
N GLN A 234 3.34 0.26 -62.00
CA GLN A 234 3.13 -1.18 -62.20
C GLN A 234 2.37 -1.83 -61.02
N GLN A 235 2.61 -1.36 -59.77
CA GLN A 235 2.02 -1.88 -58.55
C GLN A 235 1.62 -0.78 -57.58
N ILE A 236 0.44 -0.92 -56.97
CA ILE A 236 0.00 -0.12 -55.84
C ILE A 236 0.04 -0.97 -54.60
N SER A 237 0.64 -0.47 -53.53
CA SER A 237 0.72 -1.20 -52.24
C SER A 237 0.28 -0.32 -51.07
N ILE A 238 -0.54 -0.86 -50.19
CA ILE A 238 -0.78 -0.26 -48.86
C ILE A 238 0.43 -0.60 -48.01
N VAL A 239 1.01 0.41 -47.36
CA VAL A 239 2.15 0.21 -46.47
C VAL A 239 1.65 0.14 -45.03
N ILE A 240 1.89 -0.97 -44.34
CA ILE A 240 1.63 -1.10 -42.91
C ILE A 240 2.96 -0.99 -42.13
N TRP A 241 2.79 -0.66 -40.84
CA TRP A 241 3.89 -0.68 -39.89
C TRP A 241 3.56 -1.61 -38.73
N THR A 242 4.57 -2.35 -38.25
CA THR A 242 4.41 -3.24 -37.09
C THR A 242 5.72 -3.40 -36.31
N THR A 243 5.61 -3.55 -35.00
CA THR A 243 6.68 -3.98 -34.09
C THR A 243 6.65 -5.47 -33.74
N THR A 244 5.64 -6.19 -34.24
CA THR A 244 5.43 -7.62 -34.04
C THR A 244 5.36 -8.39 -35.35
N PRO A 245 6.47 -8.53 -36.13
CA PRO A 245 6.47 -9.20 -37.42
C PRO A 245 5.88 -10.60 -37.39
N TRP A 246 6.03 -11.29 -36.28
CA TRP A 246 5.52 -12.65 -36.06
C TRP A 246 3.98 -12.78 -36.16
N THR A 247 3.22 -11.66 -36.11
CA THR A 247 1.76 -11.71 -36.28
C THR A 247 1.33 -11.66 -37.75
N LEU A 248 2.20 -11.27 -38.67
CA LEU A 248 1.90 -11.15 -40.10
C LEU A 248 1.39 -12.45 -40.76
N PRO A 249 1.87 -13.67 -40.42
CA PRO A 249 1.31 -14.88 -40.97
C PRO A 249 -0.18 -15.10 -40.66
N ALA A 250 -0.67 -14.52 -39.56
CA ALA A 250 -2.07 -14.56 -39.13
C ALA A 250 -2.92 -13.40 -39.67
N ASN A 251 -2.38 -12.55 -40.54
CA ASN A 251 -3.09 -11.40 -41.10
C ASN A 251 -4.45 -11.77 -41.72
N GLN A 252 -5.49 -10.97 -41.47
CA GLN A 252 -6.82 -11.17 -42.02
C GLN A 252 -7.36 -9.91 -42.75
N ALA A 253 -6.91 -8.71 -42.38
CA ALA A 253 -7.36 -7.45 -42.96
C ALA A 253 -6.28 -6.35 -42.78
N ILE A 254 -6.55 -5.19 -43.34
CA ILE A 254 -5.86 -3.93 -43.05
C ILE A 254 -6.93 -2.93 -42.53
N ALA A 255 -6.67 -2.22 -41.44
CA ALA A 255 -7.53 -1.17 -40.94
C ALA A 255 -7.05 0.21 -41.32
N VAL A 256 -7.99 1.11 -41.67
CA VAL A 256 -7.75 2.52 -41.94
C VAL A 256 -8.81 3.35 -41.19
N HIS A 257 -8.50 4.59 -40.82
CA HIS A 257 -9.47 5.48 -40.19
C HIS A 257 -10.42 6.08 -41.23
N PRO A 258 -11.72 6.12 -41.00
CA PRO A 258 -12.70 6.62 -42.00
C PRO A 258 -12.43 8.06 -42.45
N ASP A 259 -12.07 8.96 -41.52
CA ASP A 259 -11.98 10.40 -41.74
C ASP A 259 -10.56 10.88 -42.13
N PHE A 260 -9.52 10.02 -42.08
CA PHE A 260 -8.17 10.44 -42.43
C PHE A 260 -7.99 10.53 -43.94
N ASP A 261 -7.07 11.43 -44.35
CA ASP A 261 -6.65 11.57 -45.76
C ASP A 261 -5.48 10.63 -45.99
N TYR A 262 -5.61 9.82 -47.04
CA TYR A 262 -4.59 8.89 -47.52
C TYR A 262 -4.10 9.34 -48.90
N VAL A 263 -2.82 9.21 -49.14
CA VAL A 263 -2.19 9.61 -50.40
C VAL A 263 -1.46 8.45 -51.07
N PHE A 264 -1.49 8.43 -52.37
CA PHE A 264 -0.78 7.50 -53.21
C PHE A 264 0.52 8.18 -53.65
N VAL A 265 1.63 7.79 -53.01
CA VAL A 265 2.94 8.40 -53.24
C VAL A 265 3.70 7.59 -54.25
N LYS A 266 4.12 8.21 -55.37
CA LYS A 266 4.94 7.52 -56.38
C LYS A 266 6.38 7.36 -55.93
N VAL A 267 6.88 6.12 -55.98
CA VAL A 267 8.26 5.78 -55.67
C VAL A 267 8.76 4.80 -56.75
N GLY A 268 9.54 5.31 -57.74
CA GLY A 268 9.92 4.53 -58.88
C GLY A 268 8.72 4.17 -59.78
N ASP A 269 8.52 2.87 -60.03
CA ASP A 269 7.39 2.29 -60.76
C ASP A 269 6.27 1.76 -59.86
N GLU A 270 6.35 2.01 -58.53
CA GLU A 270 5.34 1.65 -57.54
C GLU A 270 4.63 2.89 -56.97
N ALA A 271 3.44 2.70 -56.41
CA ALA A 271 2.75 3.68 -55.62
C ALA A 271 2.41 3.16 -54.23
N PHE A 272 2.71 3.91 -53.18
CA PHE A 272 2.47 3.55 -51.77
C PHE A 272 1.32 4.37 -51.19
N VAL A 273 0.38 3.67 -50.56
CA VAL A 273 -0.75 4.25 -49.87
C VAL A 273 -0.37 4.44 -48.40
N ILE A 274 -0.37 5.69 -47.94
CA ILE A 274 0.05 6.11 -46.59
C ILE A 274 -0.85 7.26 -46.15
N ALA A 275 -1.13 7.44 -44.87
CA ALA A 275 -1.82 8.63 -44.37
C ALA A 275 -0.98 9.90 -44.68
N GLU A 276 -1.60 10.95 -45.24
CA GLU A 276 -0.92 12.13 -45.75
C GLU A 276 0.04 12.74 -44.75
N GLN A 277 -0.37 12.84 -43.48
CA GLN A 277 0.43 13.41 -42.38
C GLN A 277 1.70 12.62 -42.05
N LEU A 278 1.74 11.32 -42.39
CA LEU A 278 2.86 10.43 -42.06
C LEU A 278 3.84 10.18 -43.22
N VAL A 279 3.59 10.75 -44.39
CA VAL A 279 4.39 10.52 -45.62
C VAL A 279 5.86 10.83 -45.39
N GLU A 280 6.17 12.01 -44.84
CA GLU A 280 7.56 12.43 -44.61
C GLU A 280 8.31 11.52 -43.63
N ALA A 281 7.62 11.13 -42.53
CA ALA A 281 8.18 10.24 -41.53
C ALA A 281 8.47 8.83 -42.11
N VAL A 282 7.53 8.29 -42.88
CA VAL A 282 7.67 7.00 -43.55
C VAL A 282 8.76 7.05 -44.64
N ALA A 283 8.79 8.10 -45.45
CA ALA A 283 9.81 8.28 -46.51
C ALA A 283 11.22 8.32 -45.89
N LYS A 284 11.39 9.03 -44.78
CA LYS A 284 12.67 9.07 -44.04
C LYS A 284 13.03 7.71 -43.45
N ALA A 285 12.07 7.02 -42.83
CA ALA A 285 12.32 5.72 -42.19
C ALA A 285 12.62 4.59 -43.19
N CYS A 286 12.03 4.68 -44.40
CA CYS A 286 12.18 3.68 -45.46
C CYS A 286 13.22 4.05 -46.52
N GLY A 287 13.83 5.24 -46.47
CA GLY A 287 14.93 5.66 -47.36
C GLY A 287 14.48 6.02 -48.78
N PHE A 288 13.24 6.49 -48.98
CA PHE A 288 12.79 7.00 -50.26
C PHE A 288 12.46 8.49 -50.17
N SER A 289 12.49 9.20 -51.33
CA SER A 289 12.04 10.60 -51.34
C SER A 289 10.52 10.67 -51.24
N SER A 290 9.97 11.62 -50.48
CA SER A 290 8.54 11.95 -50.46
C SER A 290 8.10 12.40 -51.84
N GLY A 291 7.79 11.42 -52.67
CA GLY A 291 7.62 11.57 -54.13
C GLY A 291 6.34 12.33 -54.51
N THR A 292 6.00 12.29 -55.81
CA THR A 292 4.78 12.92 -56.32
C THR A 292 3.55 12.24 -55.78
N ILE A 293 2.62 13.00 -55.19
CA ILE A 293 1.29 12.50 -54.81
C ILE A 293 0.47 12.31 -56.07
N LEU A 294 0.07 11.08 -56.35
CA LEU A 294 -0.68 10.71 -57.56
C LEU A 294 -2.17 10.83 -57.36
N HIS A 295 -2.67 10.47 -56.17
CA HIS A 295 -4.07 10.43 -55.82
C HIS A 295 -4.25 10.69 -54.32
N ARG A 296 -5.41 11.26 -53.97
CA ARG A 296 -5.87 11.44 -52.55
C ARG A 296 -7.20 10.76 -52.39
N ALA A 297 -7.39 10.09 -51.28
CA ALA A 297 -8.59 9.35 -50.92
C ALA A 297 -8.87 9.49 -49.43
N LYS A 298 -10.12 9.53 -49.03
CA LYS A 298 -10.48 9.32 -47.63
C LYS A 298 -10.38 7.83 -47.31
N GLY A 299 -10.22 7.50 -45.98
CA GLY A 299 -10.23 6.10 -45.58
C GLY A 299 -11.49 5.36 -46.00
N THR A 300 -12.63 6.03 -46.04
CA THR A 300 -13.91 5.51 -46.60
C THR A 300 -13.81 5.06 -48.06
N ASP A 301 -12.98 5.72 -48.88
CA ASP A 301 -12.80 5.41 -50.29
C ASP A 301 -11.91 4.16 -50.49
N LEU A 302 -11.10 3.82 -49.48
CA LEU A 302 -10.26 2.64 -49.46
C LEU A 302 -10.99 1.39 -48.96
N HIS A 303 -12.21 1.54 -48.40
CA HIS A 303 -12.97 0.46 -47.80
C HIS A 303 -13.30 -0.62 -48.81
N GLN A 304 -13.10 -1.91 -48.42
CA GLN A 304 -13.29 -3.10 -49.21
C GLN A 304 -12.30 -3.31 -50.34
N LEU A 305 -11.28 -2.47 -50.55
CA LEU A 305 -10.19 -2.82 -51.42
C LEU A 305 -9.51 -4.11 -50.90
N LEU A 306 -9.02 -4.92 -51.82
CA LEU A 306 -8.40 -6.20 -51.49
C LEU A 306 -6.89 -6.12 -51.67
N CYS A 307 -6.14 -6.59 -50.69
CA CYS A 307 -4.67 -6.67 -50.72
C CYS A 307 -4.18 -8.12 -50.66
N ARG A 308 -3.12 -8.46 -51.37
CA ARG A 308 -2.45 -9.75 -51.24
C ARG A 308 -1.71 -9.85 -49.91
N ARG A 309 -1.88 -10.95 -49.21
CA ARG A 309 -1.15 -11.23 -47.97
C ARG A 309 0.33 -11.49 -48.24
N PRO A 310 1.26 -10.88 -47.47
CA PRO A 310 2.69 -11.00 -47.77
C PRO A 310 3.27 -12.39 -47.47
N LEU A 311 2.72 -13.09 -46.43
CA LEU A 311 3.29 -14.36 -45.91
C LEU A 311 2.31 -15.56 -46.00
N SER A 312 1.09 -15.34 -46.46
CA SER A 312 0.10 -16.42 -46.60
C SER A 312 -0.70 -16.30 -47.89
N LYS A 313 -1.32 -17.38 -48.30
CA LYS A 313 -2.24 -17.33 -49.46
C LYS A 313 -3.55 -16.67 -49.05
N GLY A 314 -4.06 -15.80 -49.92
CA GLY A 314 -5.35 -15.15 -49.73
C GLY A 314 -5.29 -13.64 -49.79
N LEU A 315 -6.46 -13.04 -49.66
CA LEU A 315 -6.64 -11.61 -49.76
C LEU A 315 -7.07 -11.03 -48.39
N SER A 316 -6.67 -9.82 -48.13
CA SER A 316 -7.04 -9.05 -46.94
C SER A 316 -7.85 -7.82 -47.35
N PRO A 317 -9.12 -7.70 -46.93
CA PRO A 317 -9.89 -6.51 -47.17
C PRO A 317 -9.36 -5.33 -46.35
N VAL A 318 -9.54 -4.13 -46.90
CA VAL A 318 -9.37 -2.88 -46.16
C VAL A 318 -10.65 -2.58 -45.40
N LEU A 319 -10.57 -2.39 -44.08
CA LEU A 319 -11.70 -2.13 -43.20
C LEU A 319 -11.55 -0.79 -42.49
N LEU A 320 -12.68 -0.23 -42.07
CA LEU A 320 -12.71 1.01 -41.30
C LEU A 320 -12.62 0.73 -39.82
N ALA A 321 -11.76 1.48 -39.11
CA ALA A 321 -11.60 1.36 -37.66
C ALA A 321 -11.19 2.70 -37.03
N ASP A 322 -11.92 3.09 -35.98
CA ASP A 322 -11.69 4.37 -35.28
C ASP A 322 -10.42 4.36 -34.40
N PHE A 323 -9.86 3.18 -34.08
CA PHE A 323 -8.65 3.05 -33.27
C PHE A 323 -7.35 3.34 -34.04
N VAL A 324 -7.40 3.52 -35.35
CA VAL A 324 -6.22 3.88 -36.14
C VAL A 324 -5.82 5.32 -35.81
N THR A 325 -4.54 5.56 -35.46
CA THR A 325 -4.01 6.88 -35.09
C THR A 325 -2.95 7.36 -36.07
N LEU A 326 -2.56 8.64 -35.93
CA LEU A 326 -1.49 9.29 -36.72
C LEU A 326 -0.24 9.60 -35.88
N ASP A 327 -0.13 9.06 -34.68
CA ASP A 327 1.00 9.34 -33.78
C ASP A 327 2.29 8.68 -34.28
N GLN A 328 2.17 7.54 -34.94
CA GLN A 328 3.29 6.79 -35.51
C GLN A 328 2.83 5.80 -36.58
N GLY A 329 3.80 5.21 -37.30
CA GLY A 329 3.53 4.21 -38.33
C GLY A 329 3.15 4.81 -39.67
N THR A 330 2.08 4.29 -40.32
CA THR A 330 1.66 4.65 -41.69
C THR A 330 0.19 5.11 -41.75
N GLY A 331 -0.57 5.09 -40.67
CA GLY A 331 -2.03 5.25 -40.67
C GLY A 331 -2.80 4.05 -41.25
N CYS A 332 -2.09 2.96 -41.58
CA CYS A 332 -2.66 1.68 -42.02
C CYS A 332 -2.18 0.58 -41.06
N VAL A 333 -3.12 -0.13 -40.44
CA VAL A 333 -2.83 -1.14 -39.41
C VAL A 333 -3.15 -2.53 -39.93
N HIS A 334 -2.19 -3.44 -39.83
CA HIS A 334 -2.41 -4.85 -40.15
C HIS A 334 -3.25 -5.51 -39.06
N ILE A 335 -4.25 -6.30 -39.41
CA ILE A 335 -5.22 -6.92 -38.50
C ILE A 335 -4.99 -8.43 -38.43
N ALA A 336 -4.74 -8.90 -37.19
CA ALA A 336 -4.62 -10.31 -36.86
C ALA A 336 -5.50 -10.66 -35.64
N PRO A 337 -6.78 -10.99 -35.80
CA PRO A 337 -7.78 -11.15 -34.74
C PRO A 337 -7.40 -12.16 -33.63
N GLY A 338 -6.46 -13.04 -33.88
CA GLY A 338 -5.95 -13.97 -32.88
C GLY A 338 -4.83 -13.41 -32.00
N HIS A 339 -4.33 -12.20 -32.26
CA HIS A 339 -3.13 -11.63 -31.62
C HIS A 339 -3.29 -10.16 -31.20
N GLY A 340 -4.48 -9.57 -31.26
CA GLY A 340 -4.79 -8.22 -30.82
C GLY A 340 -6.22 -8.12 -30.33
N GLN A 341 -6.45 -7.29 -29.30
CA GLN A 341 -7.77 -7.09 -28.73
C GLN A 341 -8.66 -6.27 -29.69
N GLU A 342 -8.16 -5.13 -30.17
CA GLU A 342 -8.90 -4.30 -31.14
C GLU A 342 -9.15 -5.06 -32.47
N ASP A 343 -8.16 -5.86 -32.91
CA ASP A 343 -8.29 -6.72 -34.09
C ASP A 343 -9.42 -7.75 -33.94
N TYR A 344 -9.52 -8.33 -32.74
CA TYR A 344 -10.59 -9.26 -32.40
C TYR A 344 -11.95 -8.58 -32.38
N GLU A 345 -12.07 -7.41 -31.78
CA GLU A 345 -13.31 -6.63 -31.75
C GLU A 345 -13.76 -6.22 -33.16
N LEU A 346 -12.82 -5.84 -34.01
CA LEU A 346 -13.12 -5.58 -35.43
C LEU A 346 -13.66 -6.85 -36.14
N SER A 347 -13.13 -8.02 -35.77
CA SER A 347 -13.61 -9.30 -36.35
C SER A 347 -15.03 -9.66 -35.91
N LEU A 348 -15.47 -9.24 -34.72
CA LEU A 348 -16.87 -9.44 -34.30
C LEU A 348 -17.88 -8.66 -35.14
N ARG A 349 -17.46 -7.52 -35.69
CA ARG A 349 -18.26 -6.68 -36.59
C ARG A 349 -18.19 -7.15 -38.06
N ASN A 350 -17.22 -7.98 -38.38
CA ASN A 350 -16.88 -8.46 -39.74
C ASN A 350 -16.74 -9.98 -39.75
N SER A 351 -17.85 -10.69 -39.94
CA SER A 351 -17.92 -12.17 -39.84
C SER A 351 -17.06 -12.94 -40.89
N SER A 352 -16.51 -12.25 -41.87
CA SER A 352 -15.58 -12.84 -42.85
C SER A 352 -14.17 -13.06 -42.30
N LEU A 353 -13.81 -12.36 -41.20
CA LEU A 353 -12.51 -12.46 -40.55
C LEU A 353 -12.46 -13.68 -39.62
N LYS A 354 -11.40 -14.45 -39.74
CA LYS A 354 -11.15 -15.62 -38.90
C LYS A 354 -10.25 -15.28 -37.74
N VAL A 355 -10.54 -15.79 -36.56
CA VAL A 355 -9.68 -15.68 -35.39
C VAL A 355 -8.60 -16.78 -35.48
N LEU A 356 -7.54 -16.49 -36.22
CA LEU A 356 -6.40 -17.39 -36.41
C LEU A 356 -5.30 -17.08 -35.37
N ALA A 357 -4.82 -18.11 -34.70
CA ALA A 357 -3.66 -18.03 -33.81
C ALA A 357 -2.76 -19.26 -34.06
N PRO A 358 -1.96 -19.22 -35.13
CA PRO A 358 -1.14 -20.37 -35.54
C PRO A 358 0.12 -20.53 -34.65
N VAL A 359 -0.07 -20.44 -33.33
CA VAL A 359 0.98 -20.49 -32.31
C VAL A 359 0.52 -21.41 -31.18
N ASP A 360 1.37 -22.34 -30.77
CA ASP A 360 1.11 -23.28 -29.67
C ASP A 360 1.25 -22.62 -28.27
N ASN A 361 1.05 -23.40 -27.22
CA ASN A 361 1.16 -22.92 -25.83
C ASN A 361 2.56 -22.39 -25.48
N ARG A 362 3.60 -22.84 -26.14
CA ARG A 362 5.01 -22.43 -25.95
C ARG A 362 5.42 -21.25 -26.82
N GLY A 363 4.46 -20.63 -27.51
CA GLY A 363 4.73 -19.54 -28.43
C GLY A 363 5.46 -19.98 -29.69
N ARG A 364 5.29 -21.22 -30.15
CA ARG A 364 5.89 -21.74 -31.38
C ARG A 364 4.87 -21.81 -32.49
N PHE A 365 5.30 -21.50 -33.70
CA PHE A 365 4.45 -21.63 -34.87
C PHE A 365 4.06 -23.11 -35.09
N THR A 366 2.78 -23.32 -35.41
CA THR A 366 2.21 -24.64 -35.73
C THR A 366 2.40 -24.97 -37.19
N GLU A 367 1.92 -26.14 -37.63
CA GLU A 367 1.93 -26.60 -39.01
C GLU A 367 1.09 -25.73 -39.95
N GLU A 368 0.22 -24.86 -39.41
CA GLU A 368 -0.56 -23.89 -40.19
C GLU A 368 0.34 -22.84 -40.88
N VAL A 369 1.56 -22.67 -40.39
CA VAL A 369 2.59 -21.78 -40.97
C VAL A 369 3.88 -22.57 -41.21
N PRO A 370 3.93 -23.39 -42.26
CA PRO A 370 5.03 -24.35 -42.50
C PRO A 370 6.41 -23.70 -42.62
N GLU A 371 6.49 -22.48 -43.15
CA GLU A 371 7.75 -21.73 -43.34
C GLU A 371 8.47 -21.41 -42.04
N PHE A 372 7.69 -21.26 -40.93
CA PHE A 372 8.21 -20.90 -39.60
C PHE A 372 7.88 -21.93 -38.52
N GLN A 373 7.39 -23.12 -38.91
CA GLN A 373 6.96 -24.17 -37.99
C GLN A 373 8.04 -24.47 -36.92
N SER A 374 7.59 -24.64 -35.67
CA SER A 374 8.41 -24.94 -34.48
C SER A 374 9.32 -23.83 -34.00
N LEU A 375 9.44 -22.70 -34.71
CA LEU A 375 10.18 -21.54 -34.24
C LEU A 375 9.34 -20.79 -33.19
N LYS A 376 9.98 -20.30 -32.15
CA LYS A 376 9.33 -19.37 -31.22
C LYS A 376 9.10 -18.03 -31.91
N VAL A 377 8.01 -17.38 -31.57
CA VAL A 377 7.56 -16.13 -32.22
C VAL A 377 8.65 -15.04 -32.23
N PHE A 378 9.35 -14.82 -31.11
CA PHE A 378 10.43 -13.81 -31.05
C PHE A 378 11.68 -14.25 -31.85
N GLU A 379 11.99 -15.57 -31.89
CA GLU A 379 13.08 -16.13 -32.67
C GLU A 379 12.76 -16.13 -34.17
N ALA A 380 11.49 -16.10 -34.55
CA ALA A 380 11.04 -16.07 -35.94
C ALA A 380 11.12 -14.66 -36.56
N ASN A 381 11.09 -13.58 -35.75
CA ASN A 381 11.09 -12.20 -36.27
C ASN A 381 12.20 -11.94 -37.32
N PRO A 382 13.49 -12.25 -37.09
CA PRO A 382 14.55 -12.05 -38.10
C PRO A 382 14.29 -12.82 -39.40
N LYS A 383 13.81 -14.06 -39.29
CA LYS A 383 13.55 -14.92 -40.47
C LYS A 383 12.34 -14.42 -41.28
N ILE A 384 11.31 -13.89 -40.58
CA ILE A 384 10.17 -13.27 -41.24
C ILE A 384 10.60 -12.01 -41.98
N THR A 385 11.43 -11.16 -41.34
CA THR A 385 11.98 -9.97 -41.97
C THR A 385 12.83 -10.31 -43.21
N GLU A 386 13.68 -11.29 -43.09
CA GLU A 386 14.51 -11.78 -44.26
C GLU A 386 13.63 -12.29 -45.41
N ASN A 387 12.62 -13.11 -45.09
CA ASN A 387 11.67 -13.62 -46.07
C ASN A 387 10.88 -12.49 -46.80
N LEU A 388 10.44 -11.47 -46.03
CA LEU A 388 9.81 -10.31 -46.63
C LEU A 388 10.76 -9.50 -47.53
N LYS A 389 12.04 -9.42 -47.17
CA LYS A 389 13.08 -8.75 -47.97
C LYS A 389 13.33 -9.51 -49.27
N GLU A 390 13.47 -10.84 -49.23
CA GLU A 390 13.65 -11.69 -50.40
C GLU A 390 12.48 -11.59 -51.40
N ARG A 391 11.25 -11.44 -50.88
CA ARG A 391 10.03 -11.24 -51.68
C ARG A 391 9.88 -9.81 -52.20
N GLY A 392 10.76 -8.86 -51.81
CA GLY A 392 10.64 -7.47 -52.19
C GLY A 392 9.48 -6.73 -51.46
N LEU A 393 8.98 -7.26 -50.35
CA LEU A 393 7.82 -6.74 -49.61
C LEU A 393 8.23 -5.93 -48.39
N LEU A 394 9.47 -5.99 -47.95
CA LEU A 394 10.01 -5.18 -46.86
C LEU A 394 10.42 -3.81 -47.45
N LEU A 395 9.80 -2.72 -46.96
CA LEU A 395 10.09 -1.36 -47.38
C LEU A 395 11.15 -0.67 -46.50
N GLY A 396 11.11 -0.95 -45.18
CA GLY A 396 12.06 -0.42 -44.22
C GLY A 396 12.10 -1.25 -42.94
N GLU A 397 13.26 -1.19 -42.25
CA GLU A 397 13.51 -1.89 -41.01
C GLU A 397 14.32 -0.99 -40.06
N THR A 398 13.88 -0.87 -38.81
CA THR A 398 14.56 -0.20 -37.71
C THR A 398 14.37 -0.98 -36.41
N LYS A 399 14.91 -0.48 -35.30
CA LYS A 399 14.66 -1.01 -33.96
C LYS A 399 13.96 0.07 -33.12
N LEU A 400 12.97 -0.35 -32.34
CA LEU A 400 12.23 0.53 -31.44
C LEU A 400 12.30 -0.03 -30.02
N THR A 401 12.78 0.78 -29.08
CA THR A 401 12.67 0.47 -27.65
C THR A 401 11.41 1.12 -27.09
N HIS A 402 10.57 0.32 -26.51
CA HIS A 402 9.27 0.74 -26.00
C HIS A 402 8.86 -0.09 -24.77
N SER A 403 7.90 0.41 -24.01
CA SER A 403 7.30 -0.32 -22.91
C SER A 403 6.55 -1.54 -23.44
N TYR A 404 6.88 -2.75 -22.93
CA TYR A 404 6.31 -4.01 -23.38
C TYR A 404 5.89 -4.90 -22.20
N PRO A 405 4.75 -5.60 -22.26
CA PRO A 405 4.30 -6.44 -21.15
C PRO A 405 5.15 -7.68 -20.98
N HIS A 406 5.59 -7.93 -19.74
CA HIS A 406 6.35 -9.08 -19.29
C HIS A 406 5.60 -9.84 -18.20
N CYS A 407 5.76 -11.15 -18.14
CA CYS A 407 5.18 -11.95 -17.07
C CYS A 407 5.80 -11.56 -15.71
N TRP A 408 4.98 -11.25 -14.73
CA TRP A 408 5.43 -10.83 -13.40
C TRP A 408 6.30 -11.85 -12.67
N ARG A 409 6.23 -13.15 -13.06
CA ARG A 409 6.96 -14.26 -12.42
C ARG A 409 8.22 -14.66 -13.16
N CYS A 410 8.10 -15.05 -14.42
CA CYS A 410 9.27 -15.49 -15.18
C CYS A 410 10.03 -14.34 -15.84
N LYS A 411 9.48 -13.10 -15.82
CA LYS A 411 10.08 -11.89 -16.42
C LYS A 411 10.32 -11.97 -17.92
N ASN A 412 9.68 -12.91 -18.61
CA ASN A 412 9.76 -13.03 -20.06
C ASN A 412 8.63 -12.23 -20.73
N PRO A 413 8.85 -11.73 -21.95
CA PRO A 413 7.83 -11.03 -22.70
C PRO A 413 6.63 -11.92 -22.98
N VAL A 414 5.43 -11.36 -22.83
CA VAL A 414 4.16 -12.03 -23.10
C VAL A 414 3.67 -11.76 -24.52
N ILE A 415 2.73 -12.56 -25.00
CA ILE A 415 2.08 -12.39 -26.28
C ILE A 415 0.57 -12.31 -26.12
N PHE A 416 -0.14 -11.70 -27.08
CA PHE A 416 -1.57 -11.92 -27.23
C PHE A 416 -1.81 -13.18 -28.03
N ARG A 417 -2.65 -14.10 -27.53
CA ARG A 417 -2.97 -15.37 -28.18
C ARG A 417 -4.42 -15.74 -27.98
N ALA A 418 -5.16 -15.91 -29.07
CA ALA A 418 -6.52 -16.43 -28.99
C ALA A 418 -6.51 -17.92 -28.62
N THR A 419 -7.14 -18.24 -27.52
CA THR A 419 -7.31 -19.60 -27.01
C THR A 419 -8.64 -19.72 -26.28
N ASP A 420 -9.15 -20.95 -26.17
CA ASP A 420 -10.41 -21.21 -25.46
C ASP A 420 -10.20 -20.99 -23.97
N GLN A 421 -10.93 -20.04 -23.41
CA GLN A 421 -10.85 -19.64 -22.01
C GLN A 421 -12.24 -19.44 -21.40
N TRP A 422 -12.32 -19.47 -20.07
CA TRP A 422 -13.52 -19.11 -19.34
C TRP A 422 -13.50 -17.61 -19.00
N PHE A 423 -14.62 -16.97 -19.21
CA PHE A 423 -14.77 -15.51 -19.00
C PHE A 423 -15.99 -15.17 -18.17
N VAL A 424 -15.86 -14.04 -17.43
CA VAL A 424 -17.02 -13.30 -16.93
C VAL A 424 -17.24 -12.09 -17.85
N SER A 425 -18.44 -11.97 -18.39
CA SER A 425 -18.80 -10.83 -19.22
C SER A 425 -18.98 -9.57 -18.39
N MET A 426 -18.36 -8.48 -18.79
CA MET A 426 -18.53 -7.18 -18.17
C MET A 426 -19.84 -6.52 -18.55
N GLU A 427 -20.39 -6.86 -19.72
CA GLU A 427 -21.62 -6.23 -20.25
C GLU A 427 -22.90 -6.99 -19.83
N LYS A 428 -22.82 -8.30 -19.78
CA LYS A 428 -23.98 -9.11 -19.42
C LYS A 428 -24.44 -8.80 -18.00
N ASN A 429 -25.73 -8.61 -17.82
CA ASN A 429 -26.37 -8.18 -16.57
C ASN A 429 -25.93 -6.78 -16.07
N GLY A 430 -25.28 -5.98 -16.90
CA GLY A 430 -24.84 -4.62 -16.59
C GLY A 430 -23.77 -4.56 -15.49
N LEU A 431 -22.88 -5.57 -15.43
CA LEU A 431 -21.84 -5.63 -14.38
C LEU A 431 -20.99 -4.38 -14.37
N ARG A 432 -20.48 -3.92 -15.52
CA ARG A 432 -19.69 -2.68 -15.66
C ARG A 432 -20.44 -1.48 -15.09
N THR A 433 -21.67 -1.23 -15.53
CA THR A 433 -22.48 -0.10 -15.06
C THR A 433 -22.74 -0.13 -13.55
N LYS A 434 -23.01 -1.32 -13.01
CA LYS A 434 -23.23 -1.51 -11.56
C LYS A 434 -21.95 -1.29 -10.78
N ALA A 435 -20.80 -1.79 -11.25
CA ALA A 435 -19.51 -1.58 -10.61
C ALA A 435 -19.10 -0.10 -10.60
N LEU A 436 -19.27 0.62 -11.70
CA LEU A 436 -19.01 2.06 -11.78
C LEU A 436 -19.89 2.84 -10.78
N LYS A 437 -21.17 2.48 -10.64
CA LYS A 437 -22.05 3.09 -9.64
C LYS A 437 -21.60 2.82 -8.21
N GLU A 438 -21.13 1.62 -7.89
CA GLU A 438 -20.64 1.26 -6.55
C GLU A 438 -19.33 1.98 -6.22
N ILE A 439 -18.45 2.25 -7.20
CA ILE A 439 -17.24 3.06 -7.03
C ILE A 439 -17.56 4.45 -6.46
N GLU A 440 -18.66 5.10 -6.93
CA GLU A 440 -19.09 6.40 -6.43
C GLU A 440 -19.61 6.37 -4.98
N ARG A 441 -20.10 5.21 -4.51
CA ARG A 441 -20.60 5.02 -3.14
C ARG A 441 -19.47 4.85 -2.13
N VAL A 442 -18.35 4.26 -2.54
CA VAL A 442 -17.22 3.93 -1.68
C VAL A 442 -16.40 5.18 -1.34
N LYS A 443 -15.99 5.32 -0.07
CA LYS A 443 -15.06 6.38 0.35
C LYS A 443 -13.63 5.97 0.03
N TRP A 444 -12.99 6.68 -0.89
CA TRP A 444 -11.60 6.46 -1.29
C TRP A 444 -10.66 7.39 -0.53
N ILE A 445 -9.59 6.82 0.03
CA ILE A 445 -8.56 7.53 0.80
C ILE A 445 -7.17 7.11 0.25
N PRO A 446 -6.41 7.96 -0.42
CA PRO A 446 -6.79 9.29 -0.94
C PRO A 446 -7.88 9.25 -2.02
N SER A 447 -8.51 10.39 -2.30
CA SER A 447 -9.63 10.51 -3.24
C SER A 447 -9.29 10.12 -4.69
N TRP A 448 -8.03 10.24 -5.13
CA TRP A 448 -7.59 9.84 -6.46
C TRP A 448 -7.81 8.33 -6.75
N GLY A 449 -7.91 7.51 -5.70
CA GLY A 449 -8.21 6.08 -5.83
C GLY A 449 -9.52 5.80 -6.58
N ARG A 450 -10.52 6.67 -6.42
CA ARG A 450 -11.79 6.60 -7.16
C ARG A 450 -11.56 6.69 -8.68
N ASP A 451 -10.89 7.74 -9.12
CA ASP A 451 -10.70 8.00 -10.56
C ASP A 451 -9.83 6.91 -11.19
N ARG A 452 -8.86 6.40 -10.44
CA ARG A 452 -7.99 5.30 -10.88
C ARG A 452 -8.77 4.01 -11.12
N ILE A 453 -9.59 3.55 -10.17
CA ILE A 453 -10.37 2.31 -10.34
C ILE A 453 -11.51 2.50 -11.34
N HIS A 454 -12.09 3.70 -11.41
CA HIS A 454 -13.12 4.04 -12.38
C HIS A 454 -12.62 3.83 -13.81
N GLY A 455 -11.50 4.47 -14.18
CA GLY A 455 -10.90 4.32 -15.52
C GLY A 455 -10.50 2.87 -15.84
N MET A 456 -10.08 2.09 -14.84
CA MET A 456 -9.77 0.68 -15.02
C MET A 456 -11.02 -0.18 -15.30
N ILE A 457 -12.16 0.10 -14.67
CA ILE A 457 -13.42 -0.63 -14.88
C ILE A 457 -14.11 -0.20 -16.17
N GLU A 458 -14.06 1.10 -16.50
CA GLU A 458 -14.71 1.65 -17.69
C GLU A 458 -14.25 0.97 -18.98
N ASN A 459 -12.96 0.70 -19.11
CA ASN A 459 -12.36 0.11 -20.31
C ASN A 459 -11.97 -1.36 -20.14
N ARG A 460 -12.38 -2.02 -19.03
CA ARG A 460 -11.99 -3.39 -18.75
C ARG A 460 -12.58 -4.37 -19.78
N PRO A 461 -11.75 -5.24 -20.41
CA PRO A 461 -12.28 -6.38 -21.18
C PRO A 461 -12.96 -7.40 -20.24
N ASP A 462 -13.66 -8.39 -20.84
CA ASP A 462 -14.22 -9.51 -20.07
C ASP A 462 -13.14 -10.19 -19.23
N TRP A 463 -13.49 -10.55 -17.99
CA TRP A 463 -12.54 -11.13 -17.04
C TRP A 463 -12.23 -12.58 -17.40
N CYS A 464 -11.02 -12.87 -17.84
CA CYS A 464 -10.53 -14.23 -18.08
C CYS A 464 -10.30 -14.94 -16.74
N LEU A 465 -11.12 -15.96 -16.45
CA LEU A 465 -11.08 -16.72 -15.18
C LEU A 465 -10.14 -17.91 -15.21
N SER A 466 -9.91 -18.52 -16.39
CA SER A 466 -9.15 -19.78 -16.47
C SER A 466 -7.65 -19.58 -16.48
N ARG A 467 -6.94 -20.47 -15.77
CA ARG A 467 -5.48 -20.57 -15.74
C ARG A 467 -5.06 -22.01 -16.00
N GLN A 468 -4.08 -22.22 -16.86
CA GLN A 468 -3.53 -23.52 -17.22
C GLN A 468 -2.52 -23.97 -16.17
N ARG A 469 -3.03 -24.17 -14.94
CA ARG A 469 -2.25 -24.56 -13.77
C ARG A 469 -2.86 -25.79 -13.09
N VAL A 470 -2.06 -26.40 -12.21
CA VAL A 470 -2.47 -27.58 -11.46
C VAL A 470 -2.85 -27.21 -10.01
N TRP A 471 -2.17 -26.19 -9.45
CA TRP A 471 -2.36 -25.78 -8.06
C TRP A 471 -3.33 -24.60 -7.93
N GLY A 472 -4.57 -24.90 -7.56
CA GLY A 472 -5.68 -23.96 -7.38
C GLY A 472 -7.03 -24.69 -7.39
N VAL A 473 -8.11 -23.91 -7.39
CA VAL A 473 -9.48 -24.42 -7.42
C VAL A 473 -9.86 -24.70 -8.88
N PRO A 474 -10.16 -25.95 -9.26
CA PRO A 474 -10.53 -26.30 -10.62
C PRO A 474 -11.88 -25.69 -11.00
N ILE A 475 -12.02 -25.33 -12.30
CA ILE A 475 -13.29 -24.84 -12.84
C ILE A 475 -14.25 -26.02 -12.95
N PRO A 476 -15.45 -26.00 -12.29
CA PRO A 476 -16.39 -27.11 -12.25
C PRO A 476 -17.25 -27.20 -13.53
N GLY A 477 -16.57 -27.30 -14.68
CA GLY A 477 -17.17 -27.37 -16.02
C GLY A 477 -16.85 -28.70 -16.72
N PHE A 478 -17.70 -29.09 -17.65
CA PHE A 478 -17.54 -30.29 -18.44
C PHE A 478 -17.81 -30.02 -19.92
N SER A 479 -17.15 -30.74 -20.82
CA SER A 479 -17.45 -30.71 -22.24
C SER A 479 -18.03 -32.06 -22.70
N CYS A 480 -19.09 -32.01 -23.49
CA CYS A 480 -19.66 -33.21 -24.08
C CYS A 480 -18.74 -33.76 -25.15
N GLN A 481 -18.29 -35.02 -25.03
CA GLN A 481 -17.37 -35.64 -25.99
C GLN A 481 -17.96 -35.80 -27.38
N LYS A 482 -19.32 -35.77 -27.53
CA LYS A 482 -20.01 -35.96 -28.81
C LYS A 482 -20.24 -34.66 -29.57
N CYS A 483 -20.68 -33.60 -28.92
CA CYS A 483 -21.09 -32.34 -29.56
C CYS A 483 -20.35 -31.11 -29.04
N HIS A 484 -19.38 -31.30 -28.12
CA HIS A 484 -18.57 -30.26 -27.50
C HIS A 484 -19.40 -29.18 -26.75
N PHE A 485 -20.64 -29.47 -26.42
CA PHE A 485 -21.46 -28.59 -25.59
C PHE A 485 -20.79 -28.43 -24.21
N ILE A 486 -20.66 -27.18 -23.77
CA ILE A 486 -20.07 -26.87 -22.45
C ILE A 486 -21.17 -26.93 -21.39
N LEU A 487 -21.03 -27.88 -20.50
CA LEU A 487 -21.97 -28.15 -19.41
C LEU A 487 -21.44 -27.54 -18.12
N VAL A 488 -22.10 -26.48 -17.67
CA VAL A 488 -21.93 -25.86 -16.35
C VAL A 488 -23.31 -25.33 -15.93
N SER A 489 -23.73 -25.67 -14.70
CA SER A 489 -24.99 -25.15 -14.14
C SER A 489 -24.83 -24.94 -12.63
N PRO A 490 -25.68 -24.12 -12.00
CA PRO A 490 -25.65 -23.93 -10.55
C PRO A 490 -25.76 -25.23 -9.77
N GLU A 491 -26.54 -26.21 -10.25
CA GLU A 491 -26.75 -27.53 -9.60
C GLU A 491 -25.49 -28.38 -9.65
N ILE A 492 -24.79 -28.38 -10.78
CA ILE A 492 -23.52 -29.09 -10.92
C ILE A 492 -22.46 -28.46 -10.02
N VAL A 493 -22.35 -27.12 -10.03
CA VAL A 493 -21.42 -26.40 -9.19
C VAL A 493 -21.69 -26.71 -7.71
N GLU A 494 -22.96 -26.67 -7.27
CA GLU A 494 -23.32 -26.98 -5.88
C GLU A 494 -22.98 -28.43 -5.51
N HIS A 495 -23.18 -29.38 -6.43
CA HIS A 495 -22.80 -30.79 -6.21
C HIS A 495 -21.28 -30.92 -5.99
N ILE A 496 -20.47 -30.28 -6.87
CA ILE A 496 -19.01 -30.28 -6.73
C ILE A 496 -18.59 -29.55 -5.45
N THR A 497 -19.24 -28.45 -5.10
CA THR A 497 -18.97 -27.69 -3.85
C THR A 497 -19.08 -28.58 -2.63
N LYS A 498 -20.12 -29.41 -2.54
CA LYS A 498 -20.30 -30.36 -1.43
C LYS A 498 -19.21 -31.42 -1.35
N LEU A 499 -18.72 -31.89 -2.49
CA LEU A 499 -17.59 -32.81 -2.55
C LEU A 499 -16.29 -32.14 -2.07
N VAL A 500 -16.05 -30.92 -2.50
CA VAL A 500 -14.88 -30.12 -2.12
C VAL A 500 -14.92 -29.75 -0.63
N GLU A 501 -16.09 -29.44 -0.07
CA GLU A 501 -16.24 -29.14 1.35
C GLU A 501 -15.81 -30.32 2.24
N GLN A 502 -16.03 -31.55 1.77
CA GLN A 502 -15.64 -32.78 2.49
C GLN A 502 -14.21 -33.23 2.23
N HIS A 503 -13.70 -33.08 1.02
CA HIS A 503 -12.48 -33.72 0.54
C HIS A 503 -11.41 -32.77 0.01
N GLY A 504 -11.72 -31.47 -0.08
CA GLY A 504 -10.86 -30.48 -0.77
C GLY A 504 -10.88 -30.63 -2.29
N THR A 505 -10.24 -29.71 -2.97
CA THR A 505 -10.22 -29.67 -4.44
C THR A 505 -9.42 -30.81 -5.08
N ASP A 506 -8.65 -31.59 -4.33
CA ASP A 506 -7.95 -32.79 -4.83
C ASP A 506 -8.95 -33.85 -5.34
N VAL A 507 -10.18 -33.87 -4.84
CA VAL A 507 -11.27 -34.74 -5.30
C VAL A 507 -11.54 -34.61 -6.82
N TRP A 508 -11.31 -33.41 -7.40
CA TRP A 508 -11.44 -33.18 -8.84
C TRP A 508 -10.44 -34.00 -9.66
N PHE A 509 -9.26 -34.19 -9.15
CA PHE A 509 -8.17 -34.92 -9.83
C PHE A 509 -8.21 -36.43 -9.53
N GLU A 510 -8.77 -36.84 -8.39
CA GLU A 510 -8.88 -38.22 -7.96
C GLU A 510 -10.05 -38.98 -8.58
N LYS A 511 -11.21 -38.30 -8.70
CA LYS A 511 -12.45 -38.97 -9.13
C LYS A 511 -12.66 -38.89 -10.63
N ASP A 512 -13.29 -39.94 -11.15
CA ASP A 512 -13.78 -39.96 -12.55
C ASP A 512 -14.95 -39.02 -12.75
N VAL A 513 -15.21 -38.65 -14.01
CA VAL A 513 -16.29 -37.76 -14.42
C VAL A 513 -17.65 -38.22 -13.91
N ALA A 514 -17.94 -39.53 -13.95
CA ALA A 514 -19.18 -40.12 -13.48
C ALA A 514 -19.43 -39.91 -11.96
N ALA A 515 -18.37 -39.85 -11.17
CA ALA A 515 -18.44 -39.60 -9.73
C ALA A 515 -18.50 -38.09 -9.36
N LEU A 516 -18.12 -37.23 -10.31
CA LEU A 516 -18.17 -35.77 -10.17
C LEU A 516 -19.48 -35.16 -10.65
N LEU A 517 -20.23 -35.85 -11.48
CA LEU A 517 -21.54 -35.40 -11.98
C LEU A 517 -22.71 -35.97 -11.15
N PRO A 518 -23.79 -35.23 -10.98
CA PRO A 518 -25.03 -35.78 -10.41
C PRO A 518 -25.51 -36.98 -11.22
N ALA A 519 -26.06 -38.01 -10.55
CA ALA A 519 -26.56 -39.23 -11.20
C ALA A 519 -27.59 -38.89 -12.27
N GLY A 520 -27.49 -39.52 -13.45
CA GLY A 520 -28.40 -39.30 -14.58
C GLY A 520 -28.13 -38.05 -15.41
N THR A 521 -27.02 -37.35 -15.22
CA THR A 521 -26.66 -36.19 -16.03
C THR A 521 -26.48 -36.57 -17.50
N VAL A 522 -27.17 -35.86 -18.40
CA VAL A 522 -27.08 -36.01 -19.87
C VAL A 522 -26.86 -34.67 -20.55
N CYS A 523 -26.20 -34.68 -21.70
CA CYS A 523 -25.97 -33.48 -22.47
C CYS A 523 -27.32 -32.87 -22.95
N PRO A 524 -27.59 -31.59 -22.65
CA PRO A 524 -28.85 -30.96 -23.09
C PRO A 524 -29.01 -30.88 -24.60
N GLN A 525 -27.91 -30.89 -25.36
CA GLN A 525 -27.93 -30.74 -26.81
C GLN A 525 -28.05 -32.07 -27.57
N CYS A 526 -27.34 -33.13 -27.15
CA CYS A 526 -27.27 -34.37 -27.90
C CYS A 526 -27.57 -35.63 -27.07
N HIS A 527 -27.99 -35.47 -25.82
CA HIS A 527 -28.35 -36.53 -24.85
C HIS A 527 -27.26 -37.58 -24.56
N SER A 528 -26.02 -37.30 -24.93
CA SER A 528 -24.88 -38.14 -24.57
C SER A 528 -24.60 -38.08 -23.07
N THR A 529 -24.11 -39.21 -22.52
CA THR A 529 -23.61 -39.30 -21.11
C THR A 529 -22.08 -39.21 -21.03
N ALA A 530 -21.39 -39.10 -22.15
CA ALA A 530 -19.95 -39.04 -22.21
C ALA A 530 -19.45 -37.59 -22.13
N PHE A 531 -18.79 -37.27 -21.01
CA PHE A 531 -18.24 -35.96 -20.75
C PHE A 531 -16.75 -36.03 -20.44
N GLU A 532 -16.10 -34.92 -20.66
CA GLU A 532 -14.72 -34.65 -20.23
C GLU A 532 -14.74 -33.47 -19.25
N LYS A 533 -14.00 -33.58 -18.14
CA LYS A 533 -13.90 -32.51 -17.15
C LYS A 533 -12.91 -31.44 -17.56
N GLU A 534 -13.14 -30.21 -17.13
CA GLU A 534 -12.23 -29.09 -17.33
C GLU A 534 -10.89 -29.33 -16.63
N HIS A 535 -9.81 -28.83 -17.22
CA HIS A 535 -8.45 -29.00 -16.71
C HIS A 535 -7.86 -27.73 -16.11
N ASP A 536 -8.45 -26.59 -16.40
CA ASP A 536 -8.01 -25.28 -15.93
C ASP A 536 -8.52 -25.01 -14.49
N ILE A 537 -7.77 -24.18 -13.78
CA ILE A 537 -8.15 -23.67 -12.47
C ILE A 537 -8.71 -22.24 -12.58
N LEU A 538 -9.44 -21.81 -11.56
CA LEU A 538 -9.88 -20.43 -11.41
C LEU A 538 -8.68 -19.49 -11.20
N ASP A 539 -8.84 -18.25 -11.64
CA ASP A 539 -7.93 -17.14 -11.37
C ASP A 539 -7.83 -16.89 -9.86
N VAL A 540 -6.62 -16.81 -9.31
CA VAL A 540 -6.38 -16.54 -7.89
C VAL A 540 -6.96 -15.19 -7.45
N TRP A 541 -7.09 -14.22 -8.38
CA TRP A 541 -7.79 -12.97 -8.10
C TRP A 541 -9.29 -13.14 -7.88
N PHE A 542 -9.90 -14.21 -8.43
CA PHE A 542 -11.25 -14.60 -8.08
C PHE A 542 -11.29 -15.18 -6.67
N GLU A 543 -10.32 -16.03 -6.29
CA GLU A 543 -10.26 -16.66 -4.98
C GLU A 543 -10.12 -15.65 -3.85
N SER A 544 -9.16 -14.71 -3.96
CA SER A 544 -9.01 -13.61 -2.99
C SER A 544 -10.14 -12.59 -3.08
N GLY A 545 -10.69 -12.36 -4.28
CA GLY A 545 -11.81 -11.44 -4.52
C GLY A 545 -13.09 -11.83 -3.77
N VAL A 546 -13.32 -13.13 -3.49
CA VAL A 546 -14.46 -13.61 -2.72
C VAL A 546 -14.18 -13.78 -1.22
N SER A 547 -13.05 -13.28 -0.71
CA SER A 547 -12.66 -13.39 0.70
C SER A 547 -13.71 -12.84 1.67
N TYR A 548 -14.44 -11.80 1.29
CA TYR A 548 -15.55 -11.29 2.09
C TYR A 548 -16.63 -12.36 2.33
N ALA A 549 -16.88 -13.23 1.35
CA ALA A 549 -17.87 -14.29 1.47
C ALA A 549 -17.40 -15.43 2.41
N GLY A 550 -16.11 -15.76 2.37
CA GLY A 550 -15.53 -16.79 3.24
C GLY A 550 -15.22 -16.32 4.66
N VAL A 551 -14.99 -15.01 4.84
CA VAL A 551 -14.51 -14.46 6.12
C VAL A 551 -15.57 -13.60 6.80
N LEU A 552 -16.13 -12.63 6.12
CA LEU A 552 -17.00 -11.62 6.75
C LEU A 552 -18.44 -12.11 6.91
N LYS A 553 -19.01 -12.75 5.87
CA LYS A 553 -20.42 -13.20 5.91
C LYS A 553 -20.71 -14.24 6.99
N PRO A 554 -19.89 -15.29 7.19
CA PRO A 554 -20.12 -16.26 8.25
C PRO A 554 -20.09 -15.65 9.65
N ARG A 555 -19.33 -14.53 9.81
CA ARG A 555 -19.21 -13.80 11.08
C ARG A 555 -20.20 -12.64 11.22
N GLN A 556 -21.07 -12.41 10.23
CA GLN A 556 -21.99 -11.27 10.16
C GLN A 556 -21.27 -9.91 10.25
N TRP A 557 -20.11 -9.80 9.59
CA TRP A 557 -19.26 -8.61 9.54
C TRP A 557 -19.28 -7.89 8.20
N TRP A 558 -20.07 -8.37 7.27
CA TRP A 558 -20.21 -7.80 5.93
C TRP A 558 -21.21 -6.62 5.90
N PRO A 559 -20.92 -5.54 5.17
CA PRO A 559 -19.65 -5.21 4.50
C PRO A 559 -18.55 -4.81 5.48
N ALA A 560 -17.28 -4.85 5.02
CA ALA A 560 -16.18 -4.29 5.77
C ALA A 560 -16.26 -2.77 5.85
N ALA A 561 -15.87 -2.19 6.98
CA ALA A 561 -15.72 -0.75 7.10
C ALA A 561 -14.53 -0.23 6.27
N LEU A 562 -13.46 -1.02 6.19
CA LEU A 562 -12.23 -0.63 5.50
C LEU A 562 -11.54 -1.82 4.82
N TYR A 563 -11.14 -1.60 3.53
CA TYR A 563 -10.08 -2.35 2.85
C TYR A 563 -8.83 -1.48 2.78
N LEU A 564 -7.65 -2.07 2.98
CA LEU A 564 -6.38 -1.35 2.97
C LEU A 564 -5.30 -2.17 2.28
N GLU A 565 -4.72 -1.64 1.19
CA GLU A 565 -3.59 -2.23 0.48
C GLU A 565 -2.78 -1.17 -0.27
N GLY A 566 -1.73 -1.61 -0.98
CA GLY A 566 -0.94 -0.78 -1.88
C GLY A 566 -1.71 -0.30 -3.12
N SER A 567 -1.18 0.70 -3.80
CA SER A 567 -1.80 1.33 -4.97
C SER A 567 -1.93 0.40 -6.20
N ASP A 568 -1.17 -0.70 -6.26
CA ASP A 568 -1.30 -1.76 -7.26
C ASP A 568 -2.62 -2.54 -7.16
N GLN A 569 -3.23 -2.57 -5.97
CA GLN A 569 -4.45 -3.33 -5.71
C GLN A 569 -5.73 -2.72 -6.30
N HIS A 570 -5.66 -1.52 -6.86
CA HIS A 570 -6.73 -0.99 -7.73
C HIS A 570 -6.91 -1.84 -9.00
N ARG A 571 -5.87 -2.52 -9.45
CA ARG A 571 -5.92 -3.49 -10.56
C ARG A 571 -5.97 -4.95 -10.06
N GLY A 572 -5.79 -5.18 -8.77
CA GLY A 572 -5.77 -6.48 -8.12
C GLY A 572 -7.00 -6.72 -7.22
N TRP A 573 -6.79 -6.83 -5.92
CA TRP A 573 -7.78 -7.27 -4.95
C TRP A 573 -8.98 -6.32 -4.77
N PHE A 574 -8.78 -5.00 -4.75
CA PHE A 574 -9.91 -4.06 -4.70
C PHE A 574 -10.85 -4.25 -5.88
N HIS A 575 -10.27 -4.48 -7.05
CA HIS A 575 -10.99 -4.65 -8.31
C HIS A 575 -11.76 -5.97 -8.36
N SER A 576 -11.09 -7.10 -8.08
CA SER A 576 -11.72 -8.41 -8.11
C SER A 576 -12.81 -8.55 -7.04
N ALA A 577 -12.57 -8.01 -5.83
CA ALA A 577 -13.56 -7.98 -4.76
C ALA A 577 -14.78 -7.12 -5.11
N LEU A 578 -14.58 -5.97 -5.79
CA LEU A 578 -15.67 -5.13 -6.28
C LEU A 578 -16.56 -5.90 -7.27
N LEU A 579 -15.94 -6.50 -8.29
CA LEU A 579 -16.68 -7.25 -9.31
C LEU A 579 -17.41 -8.45 -8.71
N ALA A 580 -16.77 -9.16 -7.78
CA ALA A 580 -17.38 -10.28 -7.08
C ALA A 580 -18.57 -9.82 -6.24
N GLY A 581 -18.41 -8.84 -5.37
CA GLY A 581 -19.49 -8.34 -4.52
C GLY A 581 -20.66 -7.76 -5.30
N VAL A 582 -20.39 -7.00 -6.37
CA VAL A 582 -21.44 -6.48 -7.25
C VAL A 582 -22.21 -7.59 -7.96
N THR A 583 -21.53 -8.66 -8.40
CA THR A 583 -22.19 -9.79 -9.07
C THR A 583 -23.04 -10.61 -8.11
N THR A 584 -22.53 -10.91 -6.93
CA THR A 584 -23.14 -11.89 -6.00
C THR A 584 -24.08 -11.26 -4.98
N ASP A 585 -23.89 -9.99 -4.64
CA ASP A 585 -24.61 -9.29 -3.57
C ASP A 585 -25.12 -7.90 -3.96
N GLY A 586 -24.85 -7.45 -5.18
CA GLY A 586 -25.32 -6.18 -5.72
C GLY A 586 -24.61 -4.93 -5.18
N ARG A 587 -23.53 -5.09 -4.38
CA ARG A 587 -22.73 -3.96 -3.83
C ARG A 587 -21.27 -4.33 -3.62
N ALA A 588 -20.42 -3.30 -3.51
CA ALA A 588 -19.03 -3.49 -3.08
C ALA A 588 -18.95 -4.10 -1.67
N PRO A 589 -17.98 -5.01 -1.38
CA PRO A 589 -17.83 -5.64 -0.07
C PRO A 589 -17.20 -4.74 0.99
N TYR A 590 -16.97 -3.49 0.70
CA TYR A 590 -16.35 -2.49 1.55
C TYR A 590 -17.05 -1.14 1.46
N ASP A 591 -17.01 -0.37 2.55
CA ASP A 591 -17.52 0.98 2.62
C ASP A 591 -16.45 2.05 2.34
N SER A 592 -15.20 1.75 2.68
CA SER A 592 -14.05 2.61 2.37
C SER A 592 -12.83 1.80 1.94
N VAL A 593 -11.97 2.46 1.16
CA VAL A 593 -10.67 1.93 0.72
C VAL A 593 -9.58 2.94 1.07
N LEU A 594 -8.56 2.47 1.78
CA LEU A 594 -7.36 3.24 2.07
C LEU A 594 -6.18 2.66 1.30
N THR A 595 -5.43 3.53 0.64
CA THR A 595 -4.33 3.13 -0.24
C THR A 595 -3.02 3.70 0.26
N HIS A 596 -1.99 2.85 0.32
CA HIS A 596 -0.63 3.28 0.62
C HIS A 596 0.28 3.19 -0.62
N GLY A 597 1.37 3.97 -0.61
CA GLY A 597 2.43 3.91 -1.61
C GLY A 597 3.36 2.71 -1.43
N PHE A 598 4.45 2.69 -2.20
CA PHE A 598 5.49 1.66 -2.13
C PHE A 598 6.65 2.09 -1.23
N VAL A 599 7.50 1.13 -0.88
CA VAL A 599 8.76 1.43 -0.19
C VAL A 599 9.88 1.54 -1.21
N VAL A 600 10.58 2.66 -1.16
CA VAL A 600 11.73 2.98 -2.01
C VAL A 600 12.99 3.18 -1.15
N ASP A 601 14.17 3.13 -1.76
CA ASP A 601 15.40 3.41 -1.05
C ASP A 601 15.56 4.90 -0.68
N GLY A 602 16.66 5.26 -0.02
CA GLY A 602 16.92 6.64 0.40
C GLY A 602 16.99 7.65 -0.75
N GLU A 603 17.26 7.20 -1.97
CA GLU A 603 17.31 8.02 -3.20
C GLU A 603 15.97 8.07 -3.94
N GLY A 604 14.96 7.31 -3.49
CA GLY A 604 13.64 7.23 -4.13
C GLY A 604 13.56 6.19 -5.25
N LYS A 605 14.51 5.24 -5.31
CA LYS A 605 14.53 4.16 -6.30
C LYS A 605 13.82 2.91 -5.77
N LYS A 606 13.14 2.18 -6.65
CA LYS A 606 12.52 0.89 -6.33
C LYS A 606 13.58 -0.08 -5.77
N MET A 607 13.26 -0.73 -4.66
CA MET A 607 14.11 -1.76 -4.08
C MET A 607 14.05 -3.05 -4.89
N SER A 608 15.21 -3.61 -5.24
CA SER A 608 15.30 -4.91 -5.92
C SER A 608 16.55 -5.66 -5.50
N LYS A 609 16.48 -7.01 -5.55
CA LYS A 609 17.65 -7.86 -5.24
C LYS A 609 18.81 -7.64 -6.22
N SER A 610 18.49 -7.34 -7.48
CA SER A 610 19.48 -7.06 -8.51
C SER A 610 20.23 -5.75 -8.30
N ALA A 611 19.56 -4.74 -7.74
CA ALA A 611 20.16 -3.45 -7.37
C ALA A 611 20.91 -3.49 -6.03
N GLY A 612 20.73 -4.56 -5.23
CA GLY A 612 21.39 -4.72 -3.94
C GLY A 612 20.93 -3.74 -2.85
N ASN A 613 19.81 -3.04 -3.07
CA ASN A 613 19.26 -2.00 -2.19
C ASN A 613 18.08 -2.46 -1.32
N VAL A 614 17.83 -3.77 -1.26
CA VAL A 614 16.72 -4.34 -0.47
C VAL A 614 17.04 -4.29 1.01
N VAL A 615 16.14 -3.73 1.80
CA VAL A 615 16.17 -3.76 3.26
C VAL A 615 15.15 -4.77 3.76
N ALA A 616 15.60 -5.80 4.45
CA ALA A 616 14.73 -6.81 5.04
C ALA A 616 14.19 -6.33 6.41
N PRO A 617 12.88 -6.44 6.68
CA PRO A 617 12.32 -6.03 7.97
C PRO A 617 12.93 -6.79 9.15
N GLN A 618 13.34 -8.04 8.94
CA GLN A 618 14.03 -8.87 9.96
C GLN A 618 15.35 -8.24 10.42
N GLU A 619 16.12 -7.67 9.49
CA GLU A 619 17.38 -6.97 9.80
C GLU A 619 17.13 -5.68 10.57
N VAL A 620 16.11 -4.90 10.17
CA VAL A 620 15.72 -3.68 10.89
C VAL A 620 15.26 -4.02 12.31
N MET A 621 14.42 -5.03 12.48
CA MET A 621 13.96 -5.45 13.81
C MET A 621 15.09 -5.99 14.69
N LYS A 622 16.08 -6.68 14.10
CA LYS A 622 17.25 -7.18 14.81
C LYS A 622 18.16 -6.06 15.31
N GLN A 623 18.27 -4.98 14.56
CA GLN A 623 19.15 -3.85 14.88
C GLN A 623 18.45 -2.80 15.75
N TYR A 624 17.23 -2.43 15.42
CA TYR A 624 16.51 -1.29 16.00
C TYR A 624 15.28 -1.67 16.83
N GLY A 625 14.70 -2.86 16.60
CA GLY A 625 13.41 -3.27 17.16
C GLY A 625 12.24 -2.96 16.24
N ALA A 626 11.08 -3.56 16.55
CA ALA A 626 9.83 -3.37 15.80
C ALA A 626 9.23 -1.97 16.01
N ASP A 627 9.31 -1.42 17.22
CA ASP A 627 8.78 -0.07 17.51
C ASP A 627 9.45 1.02 16.67
N ILE A 628 10.73 0.90 16.32
CA ILE A 628 11.40 1.86 15.42
C ILE A 628 10.89 1.71 13.99
N LEU A 629 10.60 0.47 13.54
CA LEU A 629 10.00 0.24 12.23
C LEU A 629 8.56 0.78 12.17
N ARG A 630 7.79 0.61 13.24
CA ARG A 630 6.44 1.18 13.39
C ARG A 630 6.46 2.70 13.40
N LEU A 631 7.44 3.28 14.08
CA LEU A 631 7.66 4.74 14.10
C LEU A 631 8.04 5.26 12.71
N TRP A 632 8.85 4.51 11.93
CA TRP A 632 9.19 4.85 10.55
C TRP A 632 7.94 4.95 9.66
N VAL A 633 7.02 3.99 9.77
CA VAL A 633 5.74 4.00 9.05
C VAL A 633 4.90 5.24 9.41
N SER A 634 4.90 5.62 10.69
CA SER A 634 4.09 6.74 11.19
C SER A 634 4.73 8.11 10.96
N ALA A 635 6.03 8.19 10.72
CA ALA A 635 6.75 9.46 10.59
C ALA A 635 6.73 10.05 9.17
N GLN A 636 6.18 9.33 8.20
CA GLN A 636 6.09 9.73 6.79
C GLN A 636 4.64 9.70 6.31
N ASP A 637 4.39 10.38 5.20
CA ASP A 637 3.11 10.25 4.50
C ASP A 637 3.07 8.91 3.76
N TYR A 638 2.39 7.93 4.34
CA TYR A 638 2.31 6.59 3.78
C TYR A 638 1.37 6.49 2.56
N THR A 639 0.63 7.54 2.22
CA THR A 639 -0.18 7.58 0.99
C THR A 639 0.68 7.79 -0.26
N GLU A 640 1.92 8.25 -0.07
CA GLU A 640 2.97 8.38 -1.07
C GLU A 640 4.03 7.30 -0.90
N ASP A 641 5.03 7.25 -1.79
CA ASP A 641 6.13 6.31 -1.68
C ASP A 641 7.05 6.64 -0.48
N LEU A 642 7.25 5.66 0.40
CA LEU A 642 8.03 5.83 1.62
C LEU A 642 9.51 5.54 1.40
N ARG A 643 10.36 6.47 1.79
CA ARG A 643 11.81 6.27 1.76
C ARG A 643 12.30 5.54 3.00
N LEU A 644 13.18 4.57 2.80
CA LEU A 644 13.84 3.85 3.87
C LEU A 644 15.36 3.85 3.67
N SER A 645 16.09 4.29 4.71
CA SER A 645 17.54 4.24 4.75
C SER A 645 18.05 4.14 6.20
N PRO A 646 19.29 3.70 6.43
CA PRO A 646 19.89 3.69 7.78
C PRO A 646 19.91 5.08 8.44
N THR A 647 20.11 6.14 7.67
CA THR A 647 20.10 7.53 8.18
C THR A 647 18.73 7.93 8.72
N ILE A 648 17.64 7.55 8.02
CA ILE A 648 16.27 7.79 8.47
C ILE A 648 16.00 7.03 9.77
N LEU A 649 16.35 5.74 9.84
CA LEU A 649 16.17 4.93 11.04
C LEU A 649 16.96 5.46 12.25
N THR A 650 18.18 5.98 12.03
CA THR A 650 18.97 6.61 13.09
C THR A 650 18.31 7.86 13.65
N ARG A 651 17.79 8.75 12.79
CA ARG A 651 17.06 9.96 13.23
C ARG A 651 15.79 9.60 14.00
N LEU A 652 15.07 8.59 13.58
CA LEU A 652 13.88 8.12 14.30
C LEU A 652 14.23 7.49 15.65
N SER A 653 15.37 6.81 15.75
CA SER A 653 15.88 6.30 17.03
C SER A 653 16.24 7.45 18.00
N ASP A 654 16.65 8.61 17.49
CA ASP A 654 16.88 9.80 18.31
C ASP A 654 15.58 10.43 18.82
N ALA A 655 14.54 10.52 17.96
CA ALA A 655 13.22 10.97 18.37
C ALA A 655 12.60 9.99 19.40
N TYR A 656 12.66 8.70 19.14
CA TYR A 656 12.25 7.65 20.08
C TYR A 656 12.92 7.80 21.45
N ARG A 657 14.23 8.08 21.47
CA ARG A 657 15.01 8.27 22.72
C ARG A 657 14.48 9.45 23.54
N LYS A 658 14.08 10.55 22.90
CA LYS A 658 13.48 11.70 23.58
C LYS A 658 12.15 11.32 24.25
N ILE A 659 11.25 10.66 23.51
CA ILE A 659 9.96 10.18 24.05
C ILE A 659 10.21 9.27 25.26
N ARG A 660 11.11 8.28 25.13
CA ARG A 660 11.46 7.37 26.22
C ARG A 660 12.07 8.08 27.44
N ASN A 661 12.93 9.07 27.23
CA ASN A 661 13.53 9.84 28.32
C ASN A 661 12.46 10.67 29.08
N THR A 662 11.51 11.28 28.35
CA THR A 662 10.39 11.98 28.96
C THR A 662 9.58 11.04 29.85
N THR A 663 9.18 9.88 29.34
CA THR A 663 8.38 8.92 30.13
C THR A 663 9.17 8.37 31.33
N ARG A 664 10.47 8.15 31.16
CA ARG A 664 11.34 7.74 32.30
C ARG A 664 11.43 8.80 33.38
N PHE A 665 11.51 10.10 33.00
CA PHE A 665 11.50 11.20 33.95
C PHE A 665 10.16 11.25 34.72
N LEU A 666 9.03 11.08 34.01
CA LEU A 666 7.69 11.03 34.62
C LEU A 666 7.61 9.89 35.65
N LEU A 667 7.92 8.66 35.24
CA LEU A 667 7.91 7.49 36.12
C LEU A 667 8.80 7.69 37.35
N GLY A 668 10.01 8.21 37.15
CA GLY A 668 10.95 8.38 38.26
C GLY A 668 10.53 9.39 39.32
N ASN A 669 9.74 10.40 38.94
CA ASN A 669 9.23 11.43 39.87
C ASN A 669 7.86 11.08 40.47
N LEU A 670 7.32 9.92 40.14
CA LEU A 670 6.04 9.42 40.65
C LEU A 670 6.20 8.24 41.60
N ASP A 671 7.44 7.82 41.93
CA ASP A 671 7.73 6.69 42.79
C ASP A 671 7.02 6.77 44.16
N ASP A 672 6.92 7.96 44.74
CA ASP A 672 6.30 8.23 46.05
C ASP A 672 4.90 8.89 45.96
N TYR A 673 4.25 8.83 44.78
CA TYR A 673 2.95 9.48 44.57
C TYR A 673 1.80 8.44 44.58
N GLU A 674 0.83 8.69 45.43
CA GLU A 674 -0.39 7.89 45.57
C GLU A 674 -1.62 8.73 45.17
N PRO A 675 -2.16 8.58 43.94
CA PRO A 675 -3.28 9.42 43.46
C PRO A 675 -4.49 9.47 44.38
N ALA A 676 -4.81 8.38 45.05
CA ALA A 676 -5.96 8.30 45.96
C ALA A 676 -5.82 9.19 47.23
N ASN A 677 -4.58 9.46 47.63
CA ASN A 677 -4.30 10.16 48.89
C ASN A 677 -3.65 11.54 48.68
N ASP A 678 -2.90 11.70 47.58
CA ASP A 678 -1.98 12.82 47.37
C ASP A 678 -2.49 13.84 46.34
N ALA A 679 -3.58 13.53 45.61
CA ALA A 679 -4.04 14.38 44.51
C ALA A 679 -4.70 15.69 45.03
N PRO A 680 -4.07 16.87 44.88
CA PRO A 680 -4.68 18.13 45.20
C PRO A 680 -5.78 18.51 44.21
N SER A 681 -6.67 19.42 44.62
CA SER A 681 -7.73 19.98 43.74
C SER A 681 -7.14 20.96 42.69
N ASP A 682 -7.93 21.29 41.65
CA ASP A 682 -7.48 22.14 40.54
C ASP A 682 -7.04 23.55 41.01
N ASP A 683 -7.68 24.09 42.05
CA ASP A 683 -7.36 25.40 42.63
C ASP A 683 -5.99 25.44 43.37
N GLN A 684 -5.42 24.27 43.62
CA GLN A 684 -4.09 24.16 44.24
C GLN A 684 -2.96 23.98 43.19
N LEU A 685 -3.31 23.92 41.91
CA LEU A 685 -2.35 23.86 40.81
C LEU A 685 -1.74 25.24 40.57
N SER A 686 -0.49 25.30 40.26
CA SER A 686 0.17 26.53 39.80
C SER A 686 -0.15 26.84 38.33
N GLU A 687 0.09 28.06 37.89
CA GLU A 687 -0.17 28.47 36.50
C GLU A 687 0.59 27.61 35.48
N ILE A 688 1.83 27.19 35.76
CA ILE A 688 2.58 26.31 34.89
C ILE A 688 1.99 24.88 34.84
N ASP A 689 1.39 24.43 35.95
CA ASP A 689 0.71 23.13 36.00
C ASP A 689 -0.58 23.20 35.15
N HIS A 690 -1.34 24.28 35.21
CA HIS A 690 -2.47 24.52 34.30
C HIS A 690 -2.06 24.61 32.84
N TRP A 691 -0.94 25.28 32.54
CA TRP A 691 -0.40 25.35 31.19
C TRP A 691 -0.04 23.95 30.69
N ALA A 692 0.60 23.10 31.48
CA ALA A 692 0.95 21.75 31.10
C ALA A 692 -0.30 20.88 30.81
N LEU A 693 -1.35 20.99 31.64
CA LEU A 693 -2.62 20.30 31.39
C LEU A 693 -3.30 20.82 30.12
N MET A 694 -3.32 22.12 29.88
CA MET A 694 -3.82 22.68 28.63
C MET A 694 -3.10 22.12 27.41
N ARG A 695 -1.77 22.02 27.45
CA ARG A 695 -0.96 21.42 26.37
C ARG A 695 -1.28 19.94 26.20
N LEU A 696 -1.49 19.21 27.29
CA LEU A 696 -1.89 17.80 27.26
C LEU A 696 -3.26 17.60 26.60
N HIS A 697 -4.28 18.38 27.03
CA HIS A 697 -5.63 18.22 26.49
C HIS A 697 -5.72 18.63 25.02
N ARG A 698 -4.94 19.62 24.58
CA ARG A 698 -4.75 19.92 23.16
C ARG A 698 -4.11 18.76 22.39
N LEU A 699 -3.09 18.11 22.96
CA LEU A 699 -2.49 16.91 22.39
C LEU A 699 -3.50 15.78 22.24
N ILE A 700 -4.31 15.51 23.28
CA ILE A 700 -5.35 14.47 23.30
C ILE A 700 -6.33 14.69 22.13
N GLU A 701 -6.83 15.90 21.97
CA GLU A 701 -7.78 16.24 20.92
C GLU A 701 -7.15 16.11 19.52
N CYS A 702 -5.95 16.64 19.35
CA CYS A 702 -5.23 16.60 18.08
C CYS A 702 -4.91 15.16 17.66
N VAL A 703 -4.38 14.36 18.57
CA VAL A 703 -4.03 12.95 18.31
C VAL A 703 -5.28 12.12 18.04
N GLY A 704 -6.34 12.29 18.83
CA GLY A 704 -7.61 11.60 18.61
C GLY A 704 -8.19 11.89 17.22
N HIS A 705 -8.23 13.17 16.82
CA HIS A 705 -8.70 13.58 15.51
C HIS A 705 -7.85 12.99 14.35
N ASN A 706 -6.53 12.95 14.51
CA ASN A 706 -5.65 12.39 13.48
C ASN A 706 -5.72 10.87 13.39
N TYR A 707 -6.01 10.13 14.46
CA TYR A 707 -6.35 8.70 14.39
C TYR A 707 -7.65 8.47 13.59
N GLU A 708 -8.66 9.30 13.75
CA GLU A 708 -9.91 9.21 12.97
C GLU A 708 -9.66 9.44 11.47
N LYS A 709 -8.72 10.32 11.12
CA LYS A 709 -8.32 10.66 9.74
C LYS A 709 -7.26 9.73 9.16
N PHE A 710 -6.68 8.86 9.95
CA PHE A 710 -5.53 8.01 9.60
C PHE A 710 -4.26 8.81 9.25
N ASP A 711 -4.11 10.03 9.80
CA ASP A 711 -2.90 10.86 9.62
C ASP A 711 -1.87 10.58 10.73
N PHE A 712 -1.15 9.48 10.59
CA PHE A 712 -0.16 9.05 11.59
C PHE A 712 1.07 9.94 11.63
N ARG A 713 1.39 10.60 10.52
CA ARG A 713 2.49 11.54 10.44
C ARG A 713 2.28 12.73 11.39
N GLN A 714 1.08 13.29 11.39
CA GLN A 714 0.76 14.39 12.29
C GLN A 714 0.79 13.92 13.76
N ILE A 715 0.32 12.71 14.04
CA ILE A 715 0.41 12.13 15.40
C ILE A 715 1.86 12.05 15.87
N PHE A 716 2.76 11.52 15.04
CA PHE A 716 4.19 11.46 15.38
C PHE A 716 4.77 12.85 15.69
N HIS A 717 4.49 13.84 14.85
CA HIS A 717 4.97 15.21 15.05
C HIS A 717 4.47 15.84 16.35
N GLU A 718 3.20 15.66 16.67
CA GLU A 718 2.60 16.18 17.90
C GLU A 718 3.19 15.51 19.16
N LEU A 719 3.39 14.19 19.12
CA LEU A 719 3.99 13.45 20.23
C LEU A 719 5.47 13.84 20.44
N ASP A 720 6.27 13.95 19.36
CA ASP A 720 7.67 14.36 19.46
C ASP A 720 7.79 15.81 19.95
N TYR A 721 6.96 16.72 19.43
CA TYR A 721 6.93 18.12 19.87
C TYR A 721 6.55 18.22 21.35
N PHE A 722 5.49 17.58 21.78
CA PHE A 722 5.06 17.58 23.18
C PHE A 722 6.15 17.05 24.10
N CYS A 723 6.77 15.92 23.79
CA CYS A 723 7.84 15.34 24.62
C CYS A 723 9.12 16.19 24.62
N SER A 724 9.52 16.71 23.46
CA SER A 724 10.82 17.40 23.36
C SER A 724 10.77 18.87 23.73
N VAL A 725 9.68 19.55 23.40
CA VAL A 725 9.52 21.00 23.62
C VAL A 725 8.70 21.27 24.87
N ASP A 726 7.40 20.92 24.86
CA ASP A 726 6.51 21.27 25.97
C ASP A 726 6.98 20.63 27.29
N MET A 727 7.35 19.35 27.24
CA MET A 727 7.81 18.65 28.45
C MET A 727 9.27 18.89 28.73
N SER A 728 10.19 18.39 27.90
CA SER A 728 11.61 18.36 28.25
C SER A 728 12.26 19.74 28.33
N ALA A 729 11.96 20.66 27.41
CA ALA A 729 12.60 21.96 27.37
C ALA A 729 11.92 23.01 28.26
N ILE A 730 10.67 22.79 28.66
CA ILE A 730 9.90 23.78 29.44
C ILE A 730 9.46 23.18 30.78
N TYR A 731 8.41 22.36 30.80
CA TYR A 731 7.73 21.98 32.02
C TYR A 731 8.61 21.19 32.97
N LEU A 732 9.19 20.09 32.51
CA LEU A 732 10.02 19.21 33.34
C LEU A 732 11.32 19.88 33.76
N ASP A 733 11.86 20.80 32.95
CA ASP A 733 13.07 21.55 33.29
C ASP A 733 12.83 22.53 34.47
N VAL A 734 11.71 23.28 34.40
CA VAL A 734 11.27 24.21 35.45
C VAL A 734 10.93 23.47 36.75
N LEU A 735 10.33 22.27 36.64
CA LEU A 735 9.89 21.52 37.82
C LEU A 735 11.02 20.88 38.66
N LYS A 736 12.23 20.76 38.15
CA LYS A 736 13.35 20.05 38.85
C LYS A 736 13.57 20.56 40.26
N ASP A 737 13.59 21.88 40.46
CA ASP A 737 13.77 22.46 41.81
C ASP A 737 12.60 22.06 42.74
N ARG A 738 11.35 22.18 42.27
CA ARG A 738 10.16 21.83 43.02
C ARG A 738 10.13 20.35 43.38
N LEU A 739 10.36 19.47 42.39
CA LEU A 739 10.31 18.02 42.58
C LEU A 739 11.41 17.49 43.52
N TYR A 740 12.65 18.04 43.40
CA TYR A 740 13.80 17.51 44.10
C TYR A 740 14.09 18.15 45.45
N THR A 741 13.78 19.46 45.59
CA THR A 741 14.24 20.23 46.75
C THR A 741 13.12 20.67 47.71
N PHE A 742 11.85 20.57 47.33
CA PHE A 742 10.76 20.82 48.22
C PHE A 742 10.57 19.67 49.21
N ARG A 743 9.85 19.91 50.28
CA ARG A 743 9.45 18.86 51.24
C ARG A 743 8.67 17.77 50.51
N LYS A 744 8.83 16.51 50.90
CA LYS A 744 8.21 15.36 50.23
C LYS A 744 6.69 15.45 50.10
N ASP A 745 6.03 15.94 51.14
CA ASP A 745 4.58 16.12 51.25
C ASP A 745 4.12 17.56 50.91
N SER A 746 4.98 18.38 50.36
CA SER A 746 4.64 19.76 49.97
C SER A 746 3.46 19.78 48.98
N PRO A 747 2.39 20.60 49.21
CA PRO A 747 1.27 20.72 48.29
C PRO A 747 1.70 21.09 46.87
N ALA A 748 2.69 21.97 46.71
CA ALA A 748 3.21 22.37 45.41
C ALA A 748 3.91 21.21 44.69
N ARG A 749 4.62 20.34 45.39
CA ARG A 749 5.24 19.13 44.81
C ARG A 749 4.17 18.13 44.42
N ARG A 750 3.19 17.86 45.26
CA ARG A 750 2.05 16.95 45.01
C ARG A 750 1.20 17.45 43.83
N ALA A 751 1.00 18.77 43.69
CA ALA A 751 0.32 19.37 42.56
C ALA A 751 1.04 19.01 41.23
N SER A 752 2.36 19.22 41.19
CA SER A 752 3.13 18.83 40.01
C SER A 752 3.08 17.32 39.74
N GLN A 753 3.17 16.46 40.78
CA GLN A 753 3.08 15.01 40.63
C GLN A 753 1.70 14.57 40.09
N ARG A 754 0.61 15.19 40.51
CA ARG A 754 -0.72 14.96 39.91
C ARG A 754 -0.69 15.20 38.39
N VAL A 755 -0.15 16.32 37.95
CA VAL A 755 -0.05 16.65 36.52
C VAL A 755 0.87 15.67 35.77
N LEU A 756 2.03 15.33 36.34
CA LEU A 756 2.93 14.34 35.77
C LEU A 756 2.24 12.97 35.61
N HIS A 757 1.42 12.56 36.55
CA HIS A 757 0.68 11.30 36.50
C HIS A 757 -0.37 11.31 35.38
N GLU A 758 -1.14 12.39 35.24
CA GLU A 758 -2.12 12.54 34.16
C GLU A 758 -1.45 12.55 32.78
N ILE A 759 -0.30 13.25 32.64
CA ILE A 759 0.51 13.26 31.42
C ILE A 759 1.01 11.83 31.12
N LEU A 760 1.55 11.11 32.10
CA LEU A 760 2.09 9.77 31.91
C LEU A 760 1.02 8.80 31.38
N LEU A 761 -0.14 8.76 32.01
CA LEU A 761 -1.24 7.88 31.62
C LEU A 761 -1.76 8.22 30.21
N SER A 762 -1.99 9.51 29.96
CA SER A 762 -2.53 9.97 28.68
C SER A 762 -1.53 9.75 27.53
N LEU A 763 -0.28 10.15 27.71
CA LEU A 763 0.77 9.98 26.72
C LEU A 763 0.99 8.50 26.35
N THR A 764 1.01 7.61 27.36
CA THR A 764 1.18 6.17 27.17
C THR A 764 0.04 5.58 26.32
N LYS A 765 -1.22 5.98 26.60
CA LYS A 765 -2.37 5.54 25.80
C LYS A 765 -2.34 6.09 24.38
N LEU A 766 -2.01 7.38 24.20
CA LEU A 766 -1.98 8.01 22.88
C LEU A 766 -0.93 7.42 21.95
N MET A 767 0.22 6.98 22.47
CA MET A 767 1.28 6.39 21.65
C MET A 767 1.12 4.86 21.43
N ALA A 768 0.24 4.18 22.17
CA ALA A 768 0.14 2.71 22.17
C ALA A 768 -0.13 2.08 20.79
N PRO A 769 -0.95 2.65 19.89
CA PRO A 769 -1.09 2.08 18.56
C PRO A 769 0.19 2.13 17.71
N ILE A 770 1.07 3.10 17.92
CA ILE A 770 2.30 3.30 17.15
C ILE A 770 3.49 2.60 17.84
N LEU A 771 3.83 2.99 19.06
CA LEU A 771 4.92 2.44 19.88
C LEU A 771 4.38 1.36 20.81
N THR A 772 3.91 0.27 20.21
CA THR A 772 3.07 -0.72 20.88
C THR A 772 3.77 -1.44 22.03
N PHE A 773 5.05 -1.79 21.85
CA PHE A 773 5.85 -2.45 22.88
C PHE A 773 6.33 -1.47 23.95
N THR A 774 6.74 -0.28 23.55
CA THR A 774 7.21 0.76 24.49
C THR A 774 6.07 1.24 25.39
N ALA A 775 4.89 1.46 24.83
CA ALA A 775 3.71 1.85 25.62
C ALA A 775 3.32 0.78 26.64
N GLU A 776 3.38 -0.49 26.25
CA GLU A 776 3.15 -1.60 27.18
C GLU A 776 4.23 -1.67 28.27
N GLU A 777 5.52 -1.49 27.92
CA GLU A 777 6.62 -1.47 28.91
C GLU A 777 6.43 -0.34 29.95
N ILE A 778 6.02 0.86 29.48
CA ILE A 778 5.72 1.99 30.36
C ILE A 778 4.53 1.63 31.24
N TRP A 779 3.46 1.10 30.65
CA TRP A 779 2.25 0.72 31.38
C TRP A 779 2.53 -0.30 32.49
N GLN A 780 3.33 -1.31 32.21
CA GLN A 780 3.75 -2.30 33.19
C GLN A 780 4.65 -1.75 34.30
N SER A 781 5.26 -0.58 34.06
CA SER A 781 6.08 0.12 35.06
C SER A 781 5.29 1.05 35.98
N ILE A 782 3.98 1.26 35.69
CA ILE A 782 3.06 1.99 36.57
C ILE A 782 2.50 1.00 37.61
N PRO A 783 2.38 1.35 38.91
CA PRO A 783 1.79 0.48 39.93
C PRO A 783 0.37 -0.02 39.55
N ASP A 784 0.07 -1.29 39.87
CA ASP A 784 -1.21 -1.92 39.50
C ASP A 784 -2.46 -1.15 39.98
N ASN A 785 -2.41 -0.57 41.16
CA ASN A 785 -3.49 0.24 41.73
C ASN A 785 -3.72 1.59 41.03
N GLN A 786 -2.83 2.00 40.11
CA GLN A 786 -2.89 3.27 39.40
C GLN A 786 -3.23 3.14 37.92
N ARG A 787 -3.09 1.95 37.32
CA ARG A 787 -3.26 1.77 35.85
C ARG A 787 -4.65 1.30 35.42
N GLY A 788 -5.45 0.70 36.27
CA GLY A 788 -6.85 0.34 35.99
C GLY A 788 -7.08 -0.82 35.01
N ALA A 789 -6.05 -1.27 34.26
CA ALA A 789 -6.12 -2.39 33.34
C ALA A 789 -4.78 -3.13 33.30
N SER A 790 -4.78 -4.45 33.02
CA SER A 790 -3.57 -5.29 32.96
C SER A 790 -2.66 -4.95 31.78
N SER A 791 -3.19 -4.36 30.70
CA SER A 791 -2.46 -3.93 29.51
C SER A 791 -2.98 -2.57 29.04
N VAL A 792 -2.09 -1.74 28.45
CA VAL A 792 -2.50 -0.49 27.83
C VAL A 792 -3.48 -0.70 26.68
N HIS A 793 -3.38 -1.83 25.97
CA HIS A 793 -4.27 -2.20 24.86
C HIS A 793 -5.70 -2.57 25.27
N LEU A 794 -5.95 -2.72 26.57
CA LEU A 794 -7.29 -2.92 27.15
C LEU A 794 -7.93 -1.60 27.62
N THR A 795 -7.26 -0.47 27.38
CA THR A 795 -7.75 0.84 27.79
C THR A 795 -8.36 1.61 26.61
N GLN A 796 -9.17 2.61 26.91
CA GLN A 796 -9.63 3.59 25.92
C GLN A 796 -8.74 4.83 25.91
N PHE A 797 -8.74 5.56 24.77
CA PHE A 797 -8.06 6.85 24.65
C PHE A 797 -8.61 7.85 25.68
N PRO A 798 -7.73 8.70 26.25
CA PRO A 798 -8.18 9.80 27.09
C PRO A 798 -9.07 10.76 26.29
N GLN A 799 -9.99 11.42 26.97
CA GLN A 799 -10.86 12.41 26.37
C GLN A 799 -10.36 13.81 26.69
N GLY A 800 -10.44 14.73 25.72
CA GLY A 800 -10.15 16.13 25.95
C GLY A 800 -11.16 16.75 26.93
N ASP A 801 -10.66 17.53 27.91
CA ASP A 801 -11.50 18.24 28.89
C ASP A 801 -11.53 19.73 28.55
N SER A 802 -12.71 20.24 28.25
CA SER A 802 -12.93 21.64 27.90
C SER A 802 -12.58 22.62 29.01
N ARG A 803 -12.48 22.18 30.28
CA ARG A 803 -12.05 23.03 31.42
C ARG A 803 -10.63 23.56 31.24
N TYR A 804 -9.77 22.81 30.50
CA TYR A 804 -8.40 23.19 30.21
C TYR A 804 -8.23 23.91 28.86
N ARG A 805 -9.33 24.34 28.21
CA ARG A 805 -9.29 25.22 27.02
C ARG A 805 -9.31 26.66 27.46
N ASP A 806 -8.16 27.27 27.71
CA ASP A 806 -8.01 28.67 28.08
C ASP A 806 -7.12 29.42 27.10
N GLU A 807 -7.76 30.10 26.12
CA GLU A 807 -7.05 30.88 25.10
C GLU A 807 -6.23 32.03 25.69
N LYS A 808 -6.70 32.65 26.80
CA LYS A 808 -5.97 33.72 27.46
C LYS A 808 -4.69 33.21 28.10
N LEU A 809 -4.74 32.00 28.67
CA LEU A 809 -3.55 31.35 29.22
C LEU A 809 -2.57 31.00 28.08
N VAL A 810 -3.04 30.56 26.90
CA VAL A 810 -2.19 30.31 25.72
C VAL A 810 -1.42 31.58 25.34
N GLU A 811 -2.14 32.69 25.07
CA GLU A 811 -1.53 33.97 24.68
C GLU A 811 -0.55 34.50 25.72
N ARG A 812 -0.91 34.38 27.00
CA ARG A 812 -0.04 34.78 28.09
C ARG A 812 1.25 33.96 28.12
N TRP A 813 1.13 32.63 28.00
CA TRP A 813 2.31 31.75 28.03
C TRP A 813 3.19 31.90 26.80
N GLU A 814 2.65 32.16 25.61
CA GLU A 814 3.45 32.51 24.43
C GLU A 814 4.35 33.72 24.68
N LYS A 815 3.79 34.77 25.31
CA LYS A 815 4.53 35.98 25.69
C LYS A 815 5.57 35.70 26.79
N LEU A 816 5.26 34.86 27.80
CA LEU A 816 6.20 34.44 28.84
C LEU A 816 7.35 33.62 28.32
N LEU A 817 7.08 32.68 27.36
CA LEU A 817 8.09 31.86 26.75
C LEU A 817 9.03 32.65 25.80
N ASP A 818 8.53 33.73 25.18
CA ASP A 818 9.39 34.67 24.45
C ASP A 818 10.40 35.37 25.40
N VAL A 819 9.93 35.84 26.53
CA VAL A 819 10.81 36.42 27.56
C VAL A 819 11.81 35.38 28.06
N ARG A 820 11.36 34.15 28.36
CA ARG A 820 12.23 33.06 28.78
C ARG A 820 13.32 32.75 27.74
N SER A 821 12.96 32.75 26.47
CA SER A 821 13.93 32.52 25.38
C SER A 821 15.05 33.57 25.36
N LYS A 822 14.70 34.86 25.54
CA LYS A 822 15.69 35.96 25.59
C LYS A 822 16.55 35.85 26.84
N VAL A 823 15.96 35.54 28.00
CA VAL A 823 16.70 35.29 29.24
C VAL A 823 17.70 34.17 29.08
N GLN A 824 17.31 33.05 28.45
CA GLN A 824 18.21 31.92 28.19
C GLN A 824 19.35 32.27 27.24
N ALA A 825 19.08 33.06 26.20
CA ALA A 825 20.11 33.54 25.28
C ALA A 825 21.15 34.39 26.00
N GLU A 826 20.71 35.35 26.87
CA GLU A 826 21.61 36.21 27.67
C GLU A 826 22.40 35.40 28.70
N LEU A 827 21.78 34.42 29.36
CA LEU A 827 22.47 33.50 30.29
C LEU A 827 23.58 32.70 29.57
N GLU A 828 23.39 32.21 28.36
CA GLU A 828 24.38 31.53 27.56
C GLU A 828 25.54 32.47 27.12
N GLU A 829 25.22 33.73 26.80
CA GLU A 829 26.24 34.75 26.49
C GLU A 829 27.13 35.00 27.70
N LYS A 830 26.55 35.25 28.89
CA LYS A 830 27.30 35.48 30.14
C LYS A 830 28.05 34.24 30.60
N ARG A 831 27.59 33.05 30.26
CA ARG A 831 28.34 31.81 30.48
C ARG A 831 29.55 31.68 29.56
N ARG A 832 29.45 32.08 28.31
CA ARG A 832 30.59 32.15 27.36
C ARG A 832 31.62 33.18 27.82
N GLU A 833 31.19 34.32 28.35
CA GLU A 833 32.01 35.36 28.95
C GLU A 833 32.62 34.91 30.29
N LYS A 834 32.23 33.75 30.84
CA LYS A 834 32.67 33.23 32.15
C LYS A 834 32.26 34.12 33.33
N LEU A 835 31.25 34.94 33.17
CA LEU A 835 30.68 35.71 34.28
C LEU A 835 29.95 34.80 35.27
N ILE A 836 29.27 33.78 34.74
CA ILE A 836 28.59 32.73 35.51
C ILE A 836 29.04 31.34 34.99
N GLY A 837 29.01 30.33 35.87
CA GLY A 837 29.29 28.92 35.51
C GLY A 837 28.02 28.11 35.30
N ALA A 838 26.95 28.47 36.01
CA ALA A 838 25.64 27.84 35.95
C ALA A 838 24.49 28.89 36.04
N PRO A 839 23.32 28.63 35.47
CA PRO A 839 22.16 29.57 35.53
C PRO A 839 21.82 29.99 36.97
N LEU A 840 21.89 29.10 37.92
CA LEU A 840 21.62 29.37 39.33
C LEU A 840 22.64 30.34 39.97
N GLU A 841 23.72 30.73 39.33
CA GLU A 841 24.65 31.76 39.75
C GLU A 841 24.23 33.15 39.28
N ALA A 842 23.11 33.25 38.58
CA ALA A 842 22.63 34.49 37.98
C ALA A 842 21.52 35.17 38.77
N LYS A 843 21.56 36.52 38.76
CA LYS A 843 20.46 37.42 38.97
C LYS A 843 20.11 38.05 37.62
N VAL A 844 18.86 37.93 37.21
CA VAL A 844 18.32 38.50 35.98
C VAL A 844 17.61 39.81 36.27
N LEU A 845 17.99 40.85 35.57
CA LEU A 845 17.40 42.18 35.63
C LEU A 845 16.58 42.39 34.38
N ILE A 846 15.32 42.73 34.51
CA ILE A 846 14.42 42.94 33.37
C ILE A 846 13.83 44.36 33.47
N ASP A 847 14.21 45.23 32.55
CA ASP A 847 13.57 46.51 32.32
C ASP A 847 12.43 46.31 31.32
N ALA A 848 11.18 46.52 31.68
CA ALA A 848 10.03 46.22 30.89
C ALA A 848 9.08 47.39 30.72
N ASN A 849 8.39 47.51 29.59
CA ASN A 849 7.32 48.45 29.41
C ASN A 849 6.14 48.08 30.33
N PRO A 850 5.16 49.00 30.59
CA PRO A 850 4.08 48.77 31.55
C PRO A 850 3.30 47.50 31.31
N GLU A 851 3.01 47.14 30.03
CA GLU A 851 2.27 45.91 29.67
C GLU A 851 3.05 44.64 30.06
N LYS A 852 4.33 44.58 29.68
CA LYS A 852 5.19 43.43 30.00
C LYS A 852 5.51 43.36 31.48
N TYR A 853 5.67 44.54 32.14
CA TYR A 853 5.88 44.60 33.58
C TYR A 853 4.67 44.03 34.34
N GLU A 854 3.46 44.43 33.98
CA GLU A 854 2.24 43.88 34.58
C GLU A 854 2.14 42.36 34.36
N MET A 855 2.40 41.91 33.14
CA MET A 855 2.36 40.49 32.82
C MET A 855 3.37 39.68 33.65
N LEU A 856 4.63 40.17 33.79
CA LEU A 856 5.68 39.49 34.53
C LEU A 856 5.47 39.58 36.04
N SER A 857 5.04 40.71 36.57
CA SER A 857 4.78 40.90 38.02
C SER A 857 3.65 39.99 38.55
N ASN A 858 2.71 39.61 37.67
CA ASN A 858 1.67 38.63 37.95
C ASN A 858 2.10 37.17 37.86
N CYS A 859 3.43 36.88 37.56
CA CYS A 859 3.97 35.55 37.60
C CYS A 859 4.57 35.24 38.97
N ASN A 860 4.01 34.27 39.69
CA ASN A 860 4.36 33.95 41.07
C ASN A 860 5.79 33.43 41.27
N ASP A 861 6.47 32.86 40.25
CA ASP A 861 7.81 32.27 40.37
C ASP A 861 8.64 32.50 39.10
N LEU A 862 9.00 33.75 38.82
CA LEU A 862 9.91 34.10 37.73
C LEU A 862 11.30 33.46 37.90
N PRO A 863 11.93 33.43 39.12
CA PRO A 863 13.16 32.74 39.32
C PRO A 863 13.10 31.24 38.97
N GLY A 864 12.01 30.58 39.28
CA GLY A 864 11.75 29.18 38.88
C GLY A 864 11.58 29.02 37.37
N LEU A 865 10.77 29.88 36.74
CA LEU A 865 10.52 29.87 35.31
C LEU A 865 11.81 30.05 34.48
N PHE A 866 12.72 30.93 34.92
CA PHE A 866 14.00 31.20 34.26
C PHE A 866 15.17 30.29 34.74
N ILE A 867 14.94 29.52 35.80
CA ILE A 867 15.92 28.62 36.44
C ILE A 867 17.14 29.41 36.92
N VAL A 868 16.87 30.53 37.60
CA VAL A 868 17.92 31.40 38.16
C VAL A 868 17.69 31.59 39.68
N SER A 869 18.66 32.17 40.40
CA SER A 869 18.50 32.43 41.81
C SER A 869 17.63 33.64 42.09
N GLN A 870 17.71 34.67 41.29
CA GLN A 870 17.05 35.96 41.54
C GLN A 870 16.59 36.61 40.25
N VAL A 871 15.43 37.30 40.30
CA VAL A 871 14.90 38.16 39.25
C VAL A 871 14.52 39.48 39.84
N GLU A 872 14.87 40.56 39.19
CA GLU A 872 14.48 41.90 39.50
C GLU A 872 13.75 42.55 38.33
N LEU A 873 12.56 42.99 38.53
CA LEU A 873 11.73 43.66 37.51
C LEU A 873 11.70 45.17 37.76
N LYS A 874 11.82 45.93 36.68
CA LYS A 874 11.68 47.38 36.70
C LYS A 874 10.78 47.82 35.58
N GLU A 875 9.79 48.64 35.92
CA GLU A 875 8.96 49.33 34.96
C GLU A 875 9.70 50.51 34.34
N VAL A 876 9.71 50.60 33.01
CA VAL A 876 10.37 51.70 32.27
C VAL A 876 9.46 52.17 31.16
N HIS A 877 9.11 53.50 31.20
CA HIS A 877 8.23 54.11 30.22
C HIS A 877 8.89 54.39 28.86
N HIS A 878 10.23 54.42 28.77
CA HIS A 878 11.00 54.61 27.51
C HIS A 878 12.20 53.68 27.51
N LEU A 879 12.14 52.64 26.64
CA LEU A 879 13.27 51.80 26.31
C LEU A 879 13.96 52.32 25.03
N PRO A 880 15.31 52.38 24.98
CA PRO A 880 16.05 52.70 23.73
C PRO A 880 15.74 51.68 22.64
N GLU A 881 15.54 52.11 21.41
CA GLU A 881 15.38 51.26 20.22
C GLU A 881 14.09 50.42 20.10
N ARG A 882 13.03 50.70 20.92
CA ARG A 882 11.70 50.03 20.88
C ARG A 882 11.60 48.53 21.19
N PRO A 883 12.45 47.85 21.99
CA PRO A 883 12.05 46.56 22.51
C PRO A 883 10.99 46.76 23.63
N ASP A 884 10.05 45.75 23.73
CA ASP A 884 9.05 45.72 24.80
C ASP A 884 9.70 45.52 26.18
N PHE A 885 10.90 44.91 26.22
CA PHE A 885 11.71 44.64 27.38
C PHE A 885 13.19 44.46 27.05
N GLU A 886 14.06 44.70 28.02
CA GLU A 886 15.50 44.45 27.96
C GLU A 886 15.91 43.53 29.12
N VAL A 887 16.83 42.57 28.82
CA VAL A 887 17.32 41.60 29.81
C VAL A 887 18.82 41.83 30.05
N LYS A 888 19.23 41.88 31.33
CA LYS A 888 20.63 41.91 31.75
C LYS A 888 20.86 40.79 32.77
N VAL A 889 21.98 40.11 32.68
CA VAL A 889 22.41 39.07 33.61
C VAL A 889 23.61 39.52 34.40
N VAL A 890 23.52 39.45 35.74
CA VAL A 890 24.60 39.73 36.70
C VAL A 890 24.74 38.54 37.65
N LYS A 891 25.83 38.52 38.44
CA LYS A 891 25.99 37.48 39.47
C LYS A 891 24.92 37.63 40.55
N ALA A 892 24.37 36.50 41.00
CA ALA A 892 23.43 36.45 42.10
C ALA A 892 24.04 36.91 43.42
N GLU A 893 23.25 37.54 44.26
CA GLU A 893 23.62 38.03 45.59
C GLU A 893 23.43 36.92 46.65
N GLY A 894 24.15 37.08 47.78
CA GLY A 894 24.09 36.15 48.90
C GLY A 894 25.00 34.95 48.78
N LYS A 895 24.74 33.89 49.55
CA LYS A 895 25.57 32.66 49.56
C LYS A 895 24.84 31.49 48.90
N LYS A 896 25.59 30.57 48.35
CA LYS A 896 25.04 29.34 47.69
C LYS A 896 24.50 28.39 48.75
N CYS A 897 23.27 28.02 48.64
CA CYS A 897 22.65 26.97 49.47
C CYS A 897 23.25 25.59 49.07
N ALA A 898 23.74 24.83 50.06
CA ALA A 898 24.34 23.51 49.81
C ALA A 898 23.37 22.46 49.33
N ARG A 899 22.04 22.64 49.47
CA ARG A 899 21.01 21.65 49.07
C ARG A 899 20.32 22.01 47.76
N CYS A 900 19.78 23.24 47.56
CA CYS A 900 19.11 23.62 46.34
C CYS A 900 19.98 24.35 45.32
N TRP A 901 21.22 24.72 45.70
CA TRP A 901 22.23 25.43 44.94
C TRP A 901 21.86 26.86 44.50
N ARG A 902 20.68 27.40 44.88
CA ARG A 902 20.35 28.82 44.69
C ARG A 902 21.18 29.68 45.60
N TYR A 903 21.47 30.88 45.14
CA TYR A 903 22.13 31.93 45.96
C TYR A 903 21.03 32.71 46.66
N GLN A 904 21.12 32.81 48.02
CA GLN A 904 20.12 33.44 48.89
C GLN A 904 20.78 34.15 50.03
N ASN A 905 20.23 35.30 50.47
CA ASN A 905 20.71 36.04 51.59
C ASN A 905 20.46 35.34 52.93
N THR A 906 19.46 34.48 52.98
CA THR A 906 19.06 33.73 54.21
C THR A 906 20.04 32.57 54.53
N VAL A 907 20.97 32.25 53.66
CA VAL A 907 21.99 31.23 53.95
C VAL A 907 22.94 31.73 55.04
N GLY A 908 23.00 31.03 56.16
CA GLY A 908 23.77 31.41 57.34
C GLY A 908 22.95 31.89 58.53
N GLU A 909 21.63 32.11 58.35
CA GLU A 909 20.74 32.59 59.43
C GLU A 909 20.37 31.45 60.41
N ASN A 910 20.22 30.23 59.94
CA ASN A 910 19.85 29.09 60.80
C ASN A 910 21.11 28.46 61.43
N LYS A 911 21.19 28.50 62.78
CA LYS A 911 22.35 27.98 63.53
C LYS A 911 22.56 26.48 63.41
N MET A 912 21.49 25.66 63.22
CA MET A 912 21.61 24.21 63.08
C MET A 912 21.99 23.79 61.64
N HIS A 913 21.53 24.57 60.65
CA HIS A 913 21.78 24.36 59.23
C HIS A 913 22.35 25.61 58.55
N PRO A 914 23.59 26.03 58.86
CA PRO A 914 24.13 27.31 58.41
C PRO A 914 24.40 27.38 56.90
N ASP A 915 24.48 26.22 56.25
CA ASP A 915 24.71 26.14 54.81
C ASP A 915 23.44 26.10 53.96
N LEU A 916 22.27 26.18 54.58
CA LEU A 916 20.96 26.11 53.91
C LEU A 916 20.26 27.47 53.90
N CYS A 917 19.45 27.72 52.84
CA CYS A 917 18.48 28.79 52.82
C CYS A 917 17.24 28.38 53.62
N ASP A 918 16.43 29.37 54.02
CA ASP A 918 15.19 29.20 54.77
C ASP A 918 14.24 28.10 54.25
N ARG A 919 13.96 28.09 52.94
CA ARG A 919 13.15 27.05 52.31
C ARG A 919 13.75 25.66 52.49
N CYS A 920 15.07 25.50 52.36
CA CYS A 920 15.71 24.22 52.52
C CYS A 920 15.83 23.78 53.99
N VAL A 921 15.86 24.73 54.92
CA VAL A 921 15.75 24.43 56.34
C VAL A 921 14.39 23.83 56.65
N GLU A 922 13.29 24.44 56.18
CA GLU A 922 11.93 23.89 56.32
C GLU A 922 11.77 22.51 55.69
N ALA A 923 12.50 22.20 54.62
CA ALA A 923 12.42 20.92 53.93
C ALA A 923 13.20 19.78 54.61
N VAL A 924 14.10 20.05 55.56
CA VAL A 924 14.94 19.04 56.26
C VAL A 924 14.57 18.90 57.75
N ILE A 925 13.83 19.88 58.33
CA ILE A 925 13.23 19.78 59.66
C ILE A 925 11.87 19.09 59.57
#